data_0e2937d58c8ed5a8930e5b13e0fa1b9f
#
_entry.id   0e2937d58c8ed5a8930e5b13e0fa1b9f
#
_cell.length_a   1.000
_cell.length_b   1.000
_cell.length_c   1.000
_cell.angle_alpha   90.00
_cell.angle_beta   90.00
_cell.angle_gamma   90.00
#
_symmetry.space_group_name_H-M   'P 1'
#
loop_
_entity.id
_entity.type
_entity.pdbx_description
1 polymer ?
#
loop_
_entity_poly.entity_id
_entity_poly.type
_entity_poly.pdbx_seq_one_letter_code
_entity_poly.pdbx_strand_id
1 'polypeptide(L)'
;MRKGKRWLAAAVSAAMIVQSLASVGPVYAADDGVSIADTFTDSSFRSYVSSNFDKDSNGYLSDAEIANVTSIDVSKCSPAISSLNGVELFTNLSKLDCNEQSIRNLDIENLENLEYIDVSSNRIDSLTLPVSAEKLTYLDISGNKITSLTSLADYNNLVLLNANSTNLSSIDVSNMKGLKVLGVSGTTISTLDLGSNMELTTLYCDSMRSLPVLDVSGHEKLKNLYCAGAKSDSGVVVRSSITKLDVSGDIVLGSLDCSNSYVAELNIDNTPALTTLDCSNTRLTSIDVSKNTSLSYLDVSSNVLGAVDFTANTALRELYVKDTGINKLDVSTLTNLVNLDASSNSLAELDIASNSLLEKLYISDNNIQGIKLDGHPDLKELEIDNNNLVAIDISVCPKLYGDDGVFSCSGNSRDITLDTTNYDYDFSDFSKVYGLHKAWYDYELPVAVDNNGKPLTDDNGVEIHKRNRNTTGYAGIQGIDASNEASSVTGGQLDGYIFTAEPDAEKITYNYYTGAGMGKVKFTLNILNPLKVTVWYTTDGNVVKSDSSTLSFRVGDTTTLTATDDEKNPHKNITWSSSNERVAQIDRETGELTCVSAGTAQINILLNDRAIGYVNMECHKPVTGLYLVDQNEKDDAGNQIKY
;
A
#
# COMPACT_ATOMS: atom_id res chain seq x y z
N MET A 1 0.38 -12.65 6.53
CA MET A 1 0.96 -13.74 5.77
C MET A 1 1.50 -14.86 6.65
N ARG A 2 0.66 -15.57 7.38
CA ARG A 2 1.01 -16.77 8.20
C ARG A 2 0.00 -17.90 8.01
N LYS A 3 -0.70 -17.99 6.87
CA LYS A 3 -1.78 -18.96 6.64
C LYS A 3 -1.44 -20.09 5.64
N GLY A 4 -0.28 -20.08 5.01
CA GLY A 4 0.08 -21.09 3.98
C GLY A 4 0.64 -22.42 4.48
N LYS A 5 0.97 -22.58 5.75
CA LYS A 5 1.70 -23.77 6.23
C LYS A 5 0.86 -24.88 6.88
N ARG A 6 -0.46 -24.83 6.87
CA ARG A 6 -1.30 -25.80 7.62
C ARG A 6 -2.24 -26.67 6.80
N TRP A 7 -2.21 -26.69 5.48
CA TRP A 7 -3.25 -27.33 4.67
C TRP A 7 -2.83 -28.63 3.96
N LEU A 8 -1.56 -29.04 3.99
CA LEU A 8 -1.17 -30.34 3.38
C LEU A 8 -1.57 -31.58 4.22
N ALA A 9 -1.81 -31.44 5.51
CA ALA A 9 -2.05 -32.58 6.40
C ALA A 9 -3.53 -33.05 6.48
N ALA A 10 -4.47 -32.39 5.85
CA ALA A 10 -5.91 -32.60 6.13
C ALA A 10 -6.63 -33.59 5.17
N ALA A 11 -5.97 -34.14 4.16
CA ALA A 11 -6.68 -34.89 3.10
C ALA A 11 -6.61 -36.43 3.20
N VAL A 12 -5.83 -36.98 4.13
CA VAL A 12 -5.76 -38.46 4.25
C VAL A 12 -5.82 -38.89 5.73
N SER A 13 -6.94 -38.69 6.36
CA SER A 13 -7.27 -39.28 7.66
C SER A 13 -8.60 -40.01 7.58
N ALA A 14 -8.59 -41.23 7.11
CA ALA A 14 -9.76 -42.13 7.26
C ALA A 14 -9.30 -43.54 7.61
N ALA A 15 -9.51 -43.83 8.87
CA ALA A 15 -9.91 -45.14 9.44
C ALA A 15 -8.95 -46.34 9.35
N MET A 16 -8.37 -46.67 10.48
CA MET A 16 -8.31 -48.09 10.91
C MET A 16 -8.43 -48.18 12.42
N ILE A 17 -9.54 -48.72 12.89
CA ILE A 17 -9.72 -49.20 14.26
C ILE A 17 -9.25 -50.64 14.28
N VAL A 18 -8.27 -50.96 15.11
CA VAL A 18 -7.90 -52.36 15.40
C VAL A 18 -8.30 -52.66 16.83
N GLN A 19 -9.17 -53.65 16.99
CA GLN A 19 -9.59 -54.20 18.28
C GLN A 19 -8.47 -55.07 18.86
N SER A 20 -8.16 -54.84 20.12
CA SER A 20 -7.28 -55.70 20.92
C SER A 20 -8.05 -56.85 21.54
N LEU A 21 -7.64 -58.07 21.33
CA LEU A 21 -7.98 -59.24 22.15
C LEU A 21 -6.71 -59.67 22.93
N ALA A 22 -6.82 -59.57 24.24
CA ALA A 22 -5.81 -60.07 25.14
C ALA A 22 -5.90 -61.59 25.29
N SER A 23 -4.84 -62.32 25.13
CA SER A 23 -4.68 -63.69 25.64
C SER A 23 -3.36 -63.81 26.40
N VAL A 24 -3.47 -64.20 27.66
CA VAL A 24 -2.33 -64.54 28.54
C VAL A 24 -1.80 -65.93 28.16
N GLY A 25 -0.57 -66.05 27.81
CA GLY A 25 0.15 -67.28 27.59
C GLY A 25 1.45 -67.31 28.40
N PRO A 26 2.06 -68.45 28.67
CA PRO A 26 3.01 -68.65 29.75
C PRO A 26 4.42 -68.19 29.39
N VAL A 27 5.14 -67.81 30.45
CA VAL A 27 6.54 -67.44 30.48
C VAL A 27 7.42 -68.56 29.90
N TYR A 28 8.13 -68.27 28.81
CA TYR A 28 9.27 -69.07 28.33
C TYR A 28 10.56 -68.30 28.50
N ALA A 29 11.63 -69.09 28.76
CA ALA A 29 12.97 -68.63 29.03
C ALA A 29 13.54 -67.68 27.94
N ALA A 30 14.49 -66.86 28.34
CA ALA A 30 15.15 -65.91 27.53
C ALA A 30 15.45 -66.43 26.11
N ASP A 31 14.62 -66.01 25.16
CA ASP A 31 15.00 -66.01 23.76
C ASP A 31 15.91 -64.77 23.60
N ASP A 32 17.10 -64.97 23.01
CA ASP A 32 18.08 -63.92 22.82
C ASP A 32 17.58 -62.92 21.77
N GLY A 33 16.54 -62.14 22.11
CA GLY A 33 15.98 -61.08 21.31
C GLY A 33 17.02 -59.95 21.09
N VAL A 34 16.68 -58.98 20.25
CA VAL A 34 17.51 -57.83 19.98
C VAL A 34 17.56 -56.90 21.19
N SER A 35 18.76 -56.65 21.76
CA SER A 35 18.94 -55.75 22.90
C SER A 35 18.55 -54.32 22.52
N ILE A 36 17.57 -53.78 23.23
CA ILE A 36 17.10 -52.39 23.00
C ILE A 36 18.24 -51.38 23.34
N ALA A 37 18.98 -51.64 24.40
CA ALA A 37 20.04 -50.76 24.87
C ALA A 37 21.23 -50.64 23.90
N ASP A 38 21.57 -51.75 23.24
CA ASP A 38 22.73 -51.81 22.34
C ASP A 38 22.39 -51.39 20.91
N THR A 39 21.14 -51.62 20.47
CA THR A 39 20.72 -51.39 19.09
C THR A 39 20.27 -49.97 18.86
N PHE A 40 19.43 -49.41 19.75
CA PHE A 40 18.90 -48.07 19.59
C PHE A 40 19.78 -47.05 20.31
N THR A 41 20.66 -46.42 19.54
CA THR A 41 21.73 -45.54 20.08
C THR A 41 21.19 -44.21 20.60
N ASP A 42 20.14 -43.66 19.98
CA ASP A 42 19.46 -42.42 20.44
C ASP A 42 18.59 -42.71 21.65
N SER A 43 18.78 -41.96 22.74
CA SER A 43 18.11 -42.23 24.03
C SER A 43 16.59 -41.99 23.95
N SER A 44 16.13 -41.02 23.15
CA SER A 44 14.71 -40.70 22.97
C SER A 44 14.04 -41.77 22.14
N PHE A 45 14.68 -42.20 21.04
CA PHE A 45 14.16 -43.27 20.20
C PHE A 45 14.15 -44.61 20.97
N ARG A 46 15.20 -44.91 21.71
CA ARG A 46 15.29 -46.09 22.57
C ARG A 46 14.14 -46.12 23.60
N SER A 47 13.86 -44.98 24.25
CA SER A 47 12.76 -44.89 25.20
C SER A 47 11.41 -45.08 24.52
N TYR A 48 11.25 -44.57 23.30
CA TYR A 48 10.06 -44.78 22.50
C TYR A 48 9.85 -46.25 22.16
N VAL A 49 10.90 -46.92 21.68
CA VAL A 49 10.88 -48.35 21.35
C VAL A 49 10.55 -49.20 22.57
N SER A 50 11.25 -48.97 23.68
CA SER A 50 11.01 -49.70 24.93
C SER A 50 9.56 -49.53 25.43
N SER A 51 9.03 -48.31 25.37
CA SER A 51 7.67 -48.03 25.88
C SER A 51 6.57 -48.56 25.00
N ASN A 52 6.79 -48.68 23.67
CA ASN A 52 5.75 -49.01 22.72
C ASN A 52 5.82 -50.45 22.21
N PHE A 53 7.01 -51.05 22.13
CA PHE A 53 7.24 -52.31 21.43
C PHE A 53 7.70 -53.46 22.34
N ASP A 54 8.46 -53.19 23.41
CA ASP A 54 8.86 -54.16 24.44
C ASP A 54 7.64 -54.42 25.37
N LYS A 55 6.85 -55.41 25.01
CA LYS A 55 5.58 -55.68 25.69
C LYS A 55 5.71 -56.35 27.03
N ASP A 56 6.75 -57.15 27.20
CA ASP A 56 7.05 -57.85 28.45
C ASP A 56 8.03 -57.10 29.35
N SER A 57 8.55 -55.96 28.85
CA SER A 57 9.49 -55.05 29.56
C SER A 57 10.77 -55.76 30.00
N ASN A 58 11.30 -56.69 29.18
CA ASN A 58 12.51 -57.43 29.49
C ASN A 58 13.80 -56.75 28.99
N GLY A 59 13.69 -55.64 28.20
CA GLY A 59 14.79 -54.87 27.62
C GLY A 59 15.29 -55.42 26.29
N TYR A 60 14.60 -56.39 25.72
CA TYR A 60 14.91 -57.01 24.43
C TYR A 60 13.65 -56.97 23.55
N LEU A 61 13.80 -57.00 22.25
CA LEU A 61 12.71 -57.20 21.31
C LEU A 61 12.80 -58.60 20.73
N SER A 62 11.75 -59.42 20.99
CA SER A 62 11.58 -60.71 20.33
C SER A 62 11.21 -60.54 18.85
N ASP A 63 11.43 -61.59 18.04
CA ASP A 63 10.99 -61.61 16.62
C ASP A 63 9.49 -61.29 16.47
N ALA A 64 8.68 -61.75 17.43
CA ALA A 64 7.22 -61.47 17.44
C ALA A 64 6.91 -59.99 17.70
N GLU A 65 7.63 -59.33 18.59
CA GLU A 65 7.48 -57.90 18.87
C GLU A 65 7.91 -57.07 17.69
N ILE A 66 9.09 -57.41 17.11
CA ILE A 66 9.59 -56.76 15.89
C ILE A 66 8.56 -56.90 14.74
N ALA A 67 8.08 -58.12 14.49
CA ALA A 67 7.12 -58.39 13.41
C ALA A 67 5.78 -57.67 13.55
N ASN A 68 5.41 -57.32 14.77
CA ASN A 68 4.13 -56.59 15.05
C ASN A 68 4.22 -55.09 14.91
N VAL A 69 5.44 -54.50 14.67
CA VAL A 69 5.60 -53.09 14.48
C VAL A 69 5.25 -52.73 13.04
N THR A 70 4.12 -52.09 12.85
CA THR A 70 3.65 -51.63 11.55
C THR A 70 3.64 -50.09 11.42
N SER A 71 3.78 -49.37 12.54
CA SER A 71 3.79 -47.91 12.56
C SER A 71 4.73 -47.37 13.61
N ILE A 72 5.55 -46.37 13.20
CA ILE A 72 6.39 -45.55 14.07
C ILE A 72 6.01 -44.10 13.83
N ASP A 73 5.60 -43.44 14.91
CA ASP A 73 5.33 -42.00 14.94
C ASP A 73 6.04 -41.37 16.12
N VAL A 74 7.17 -40.73 15.83
CA VAL A 74 8.04 -40.09 16.81
C VAL A 74 8.02 -38.55 16.67
N SER A 75 7.09 -38.01 15.89
CA SER A 75 6.99 -36.59 15.60
C SER A 75 6.84 -35.71 16.85
N LYS A 76 6.31 -36.28 17.94
CA LYS A 76 6.10 -35.57 19.22
C LYS A 76 7.10 -35.92 20.30
N CYS A 77 8.18 -36.65 19.96
CA CYS A 77 9.18 -37.04 20.94
C CYS A 77 9.98 -35.83 21.44
N SER A 78 10.20 -35.79 22.73
CA SER A 78 11.01 -34.76 23.39
C SER A 78 11.84 -35.42 24.50
N PRO A 79 13.19 -35.21 24.52
CA PRO A 79 14.00 -34.44 23.56
C PRO A 79 13.94 -34.96 22.13
N ALA A 80 14.23 -34.06 21.15
CA ALA A 80 14.21 -34.42 19.74
C ALA A 80 15.22 -35.54 19.41
N ILE A 81 14.76 -36.48 18.59
CA ILE A 81 15.54 -37.63 18.13
C ILE A 81 16.57 -37.18 17.10
N SER A 82 17.79 -37.64 17.27
CA SER A 82 18.91 -37.34 16.36
C SER A 82 19.29 -38.51 15.44
N SER A 83 18.84 -39.73 15.75
CA SER A 83 19.10 -40.94 14.97
C SER A 83 17.99 -41.96 15.17
N LEU A 84 17.60 -42.62 14.08
CA LEU A 84 16.69 -43.78 14.08
C LEU A 84 17.43 -45.09 13.85
N ASN A 85 18.73 -45.19 14.20
CA ASN A 85 19.48 -46.45 14.09
C ASN A 85 18.72 -47.57 14.78
N GLY A 86 18.58 -48.73 14.12
CA GLY A 86 17.76 -49.85 14.55
C GLY A 86 16.37 -49.90 13.91
N VAL A 87 15.91 -48.82 13.22
CA VAL A 87 14.62 -48.78 12.54
C VAL A 87 14.53 -49.85 11.44
N GLU A 88 15.65 -50.19 10.83
CA GLU A 88 15.80 -51.19 9.76
C GLU A 88 15.34 -52.60 10.19
N LEU A 89 15.23 -52.87 11.49
CA LEU A 89 14.72 -54.14 12.03
C LEU A 89 13.23 -54.32 11.78
N PHE A 90 12.45 -53.22 11.67
CA PHE A 90 10.99 -53.24 11.59
C PHE A 90 10.50 -53.42 10.15
N THR A 91 10.84 -54.57 9.54
CA THR A 91 10.58 -54.81 8.10
C THR A 91 9.10 -54.83 7.71
N ASN A 92 8.16 -54.98 8.68
CA ASN A 92 6.72 -54.86 8.44
C ASN A 92 6.17 -53.44 8.58
N LEU A 93 7.07 -52.44 8.74
CA LEU A 93 6.65 -51.05 8.90
C LEU A 93 5.95 -50.55 7.65
N SER A 94 4.72 -50.08 7.78
CA SER A 94 3.95 -49.44 6.72
C SER A 94 3.87 -47.92 6.87
N LYS A 95 4.05 -47.39 8.09
CA LYS A 95 4.08 -45.95 8.37
C LYS A 95 5.32 -45.57 9.18
N LEU A 96 6.08 -44.60 8.65
CA LEU A 96 7.18 -43.93 9.35
C LEU A 96 6.90 -42.41 9.37
N ASP A 97 6.73 -41.87 10.57
CA ASP A 97 6.56 -40.44 10.82
C ASP A 97 7.59 -39.98 11.85
N CYS A 98 8.58 -39.26 11.40
CA CYS A 98 9.64 -38.67 12.25
C CYS A 98 9.87 -37.20 11.94
N ASN A 99 8.79 -36.50 11.54
CA ASN A 99 8.89 -35.08 11.23
C ASN A 99 9.28 -34.24 12.47
N GLU A 100 9.79 -33.05 12.24
CA GLU A 100 10.17 -32.05 13.27
C GLU A 100 11.20 -32.57 14.29
N GLN A 101 12.10 -33.54 13.91
CA GLN A 101 13.15 -34.06 14.74
C GLN A 101 14.55 -33.43 14.37
N SER A 102 15.65 -34.05 14.76
CA SER A 102 17.01 -33.57 14.50
C SER A 102 17.87 -34.57 13.73
N ILE A 103 17.24 -35.45 12.98
CA ILE A 103 17.85 -36.55 12.25
C ILE A 103 18.75 -35.99 11.13
N ARG A 104 19.97 -36.57 10.99
CA ARG A 104 20.94 -36.21 9.94
C ARG A 104 21.06 -37.24 8.85
N ASN A 105 21.08 -38.51 9.24
CA ASN A 105 21.23 -39.65 8.35
C ASN A 105 20.06 -40.59 8.59
N LEU A 106 19.45 -41.07 7.55
CA LEU A 106 18.37 -42.04 7.65
C LEU A 106 18.51 -43.06 6.52
N ASP A 107 18.69 -44.33 6.95
CA ASP A 107 18.72 -45.46 6.05
C ASP A 107 17.51 -46.34 6.32
N ILE A 108 16.65 -46.44 5.31
CA ILE A 108 15.41 -47.23 5.33
C ILE A 108 15.31 -48.14 4.09
N GLU A 109 16.49 -48.48 3.49
CA GLU A 109 16.61 -49.22 2.23
C GLU A 109 15.79 -50.52 2.22
N ASN A 110 15.75 -51.23 3.35
CA ASN A 110 15.10 -52.51 3.48
C ASN A 110 13.64 -52.49 3.95
N LEU A 111 13.05 -51.31 4.12
CA LEU A 111 11.66 -51.14 4.59
C LEU A 111 10.66 -51.08 3.41
N GLU A 112 10.58 -52.16 2.61
CA GLU A 112 9.83 -52.24 1.36
C GLU A 112 8.28 -52.21 1.57
N ASN A 113 7.80 -52.35 2.80
CA ASN A 113 6.38 -52.32 3.13
C ASN A 113 5.83 -50.93 3.42
N LEU A 114 6.69 -49.90 3.40
CA LEU A 114 6.26 -48.52 3.69
C LEU A 114 5.26 -48.01 2.66
N GLU A 115 4.15 -47.51 3.18
CA GLU A 115 3.06 -46.84 2.44
C GLU A 115 3.09 -45.33 2.66
N TYR A 116 3.62 -44.91 3.81
CA TYR A 116 3.68 -43.52 4.26
C TYR A 116 5.06 -43.23 4.90
N ILE A 117 5.71 -42.18 4.40
CA ILE A 117 6.98 -41.66 4.92
C ILE A 117 6.86 -40.15 5.10
N ASP A 118 6.95 -39.68 6.35
CA ASP A 118 7.13 -38.28 6.69
C ASP A 118 8.44 -38.11 7.51
N VAL A 119 9.44 -37.54 6.87
CA VAL A 119 10.74 -37.22 7.48
C VAL A 119 11.01 -35.71 7.40
N SER A 120 9.96 -34.94 7.22
CA SER A 120 10.05 -33.49 7.00
C SER A 120 10.62 -32.73 8.20
N SER A 121 11.12 -31.54 7.97
CA SER A 121 11.62 -30.63 9.01
C SER A 121 12.69 -31.26 9.91
N ASN A 122 13.64 -31.96 9.31
CA ASN A 122 14.80 -32.53 9.95
C ASN A 122 16.10 -31.84 9.48
N ARG A 123 17.25 -32.49 9.66
CA ARG A 123 18.57 -32.03 9.20
C ARG A 123 19.19 -33.04 8.24
N ILE A 124 18.38 -33.86 7.59
CA ILE A 124 18.83 -35.00 6.78
C ILE A 124 19.60 -34.47 5.57
N ASP A 125 20.85 -34.88 5.48
CA ASP A 125 21.70 -34.66 4.30
C ASP A 125 21.96 -35.98 3.53
N SER A 126 21.83 -37.14 4.20
CA SER A 126 21.90 -38.47 3.60
C SER A 126 20.62 -39.24 3.90
N LEU A 127 19.87 -39.55 2.86
CA LEU A 127 18.62 -40.34 2.89
C LEU A 127 18.73 -41.51 1.93
N THR A 128 18.67 -42.74 2.44
CA THR A 128 18.53 -43.95 1.63
C THR A 128 17.09 -44.44 1.74
N LEU A 129 16.36 -44.32 0.63
CA LEU A 129 14.96 -44.75 0.53
C LEU A 129 14.86 -46.25 0.17
N PRO A 130 13.73 -46.93 0.39
CA PRO A 130 13.52 -48.32 0.01
C PRO A 130 13.87 -48.59 -1.46
N VAL A 131 14.56 -49.68 -1.74
CA VAL A 131 14.91 -50.07 -3.12
C VAL A 131 13.69 -50.37 -3.95
N SER A 132 12.68 -51.01 -3.35
CA SER A 132 11.36 -51.25 -3.94
C SER A 132 10.29 -50.57 -3.08
N ALA A 133 9.50 -49.68 -3.68
CA ALA A 133 8.50 -48.88 -2.99
C ALA A 133 7.13 -49.00 -3.67
N GLU A 134 6.76 -50.20 -4.11
CA GLU A 134 5.47 -50.44 -4.81
C GLU A 134 4.22 -50.06 -3.99
N LYS A 135 4.35 -49.97 -2.65
CA LYS A 135 3.25 -49.62 -1.76
C LYS A 135 3.24 -48.15 -1.37
N LEU A 136 4.33 -47.43 -1.60
CA LEU A 136 4.46 -46.04 -1.14
C LEU A 136 3.53 -45.11 -1.92
N THR A 137 2.68 -44.43 -1.17
CA THR A 137 1.73 -43.42 -1.71
C THR A 137 2.01 -42.01 -1.25
N TYR A 138 2.72 -41.87 -0.14
CA TYR A 138 3.01 -40.58 0.50
C TYR A 138 4.49 -40.49 0.89
N LEU A 139 5.18 -39.45 0.38
CA LEU A 139 6.57 -39.16 0.73
C LEU A 139 6.75 -37.65 0.98
N ASP A 140 7.03 -37.31 2.24
CA ASP A 140 7.42 -35.94 2.62
C ASP A 140 8.87 -35.91 3.15
N ILE A 141 9.75 -35.27 2.38
CA ILE A 141 11.16 -35.06 2.71
C ILE A 141 11.48 -33.59 2.90
N SER A 142 10.47 -32.73 2.95
CA SER A 142 10.62 -31.28 2.94
C SER A 142 11.39 -30.75 4.15
N GLY A 143 12.00 -29.56 4.00
CA GLY A 143 12.72 -28.91 5.09
C GLY A 143 13.98 -29.66 5.53
N ASN A 144 14.67 -30.36 4.62
CA ASN A 144 15.90 -31.08 4.84
C ASN A 144 17.07 -30.54 4.00
N LYS A 145 18.27 -31.08 4.18
CA LYS A 145 19.49 -30.70 3.43
C LYS A 145 19.82 -31.65 2.29
N ILE A 146 18.85 -32.46 1.86
CA ILE A 146 19.01 -33.47 0.83
C ILE A 146 19.41 -32.79 -0.49
N THR A 147 20.51 -33.22 -1.10
CA THR A 147 21.04 -32.68 -2.36
C THR A 147 20.75 -33.56 -3.57
N SER A 148 20.49 -34.83 -3.36
CA SER A 148 20.13 -35.82 -4.38
C SER A 148 19.29 -36.92 -3.76
N LEU A 149 18.48 -37.58 -4.55
CA LEU A 149 17.78 -38.81 -4.20
C LEU A 149 18.32 -39.94 -5.06
N THR A 150 18.31 -41.15 -4.50
CA THR A 150 18.47 -42.36 -5.29
C THR A 150 17.35 -42.47 -6.33
N SER A 151 17.51 -43.37 -7.32
CA SER A 151 16.50 -43.54 -8.35
C SER A 151 15.08 -43.71 -7.74
N LEU A 152 14.14 -42.89 -8.18
CA LEU A 152 12.72 -43.00 -7.82
C LEU A 152 11.94 -43.82 -8.87
N ALA A 153 12.64 -44.64 -9.70
CA ALA A 153 12.06 -45.34 -10.84
C ALA A 153 10.93 -46.32 -10.46
N ASP A 154 10.99 -46.88 -9.25
CA ASP A 154 10.02 -47.88 -8.78
C ASP A 154 8.88 -47.29 -7.93
N TYR A 155 8.81 -45.94 -7.82
CA TYR A 155 7.79 -45.22 -7.02
C TYR A 155 6.51 -44.91 -7.79
N ASN A 156 6.03 -45.88 -8.57
CA ASN A 156 4.94 -45.69 -9.54
C ASN A 156 3.58 -45.37 -8.92
N ASN A 157 3.37 -45.75 -7.63
CA ASN A 157 2.12 -45.57 -6.93
C ASN A 157 2.09 -44.31 -6.04
N LEU A 158 3.15 -43.49 -6.11
CA LEU A 158 3.21 -42.28 -5.31
C LEU A 158 2.14 -41.29 -5.76
N VAL A 159 1.37 -40.82 -4.78
CA VAL A 159 0.28 -39.84 -4.95
C VAL A 159 0.73 -38.44 -4.52
N LEU A 160 1.54 -38.36 -3.47
CA LEU A 160 2.09 -37.11 -2.96
C LEU A 160 3.60 -37.24 -2.79
N LEU A 161 4.34 -36.29 -3.37
CA LEU A 161 5.76 -36.06 -3.15
C LEU A 161 5.98 -34.61 -2.73
N ASN A 162 6.47 -34.43 -1.50
CA ASN A 162 6.85 -33.13 -0.99
C ASN A 162 8.36 -33.06 -0.73
N ALA A 163 9.07 -32.33 -1.58
CA ALA A 163 10.52 -32.06 -1.47
C ALA A 163 10.81 -30.56 -1.28
N ASN A 164 9.82 -29.79 -0.81
CA ASN A 164 9.96 -28.35 -0.59
C ASN A 164 11.11 -28.04 0.38
N SER A 165 11.83 -26.96 0.10
CA SER A 165 12.93 -26.49 0.97
C SER A 165 14.01 -27.56 1.22
N THR A 166 14.32 -28.33 0.19
CA THR A 166 15.52 -29.20 0.12
C THR A 166 16.58 -28.55 -0.76
N ASN A 167 17.79 -29.16 -0.81
CA ASN A 167 18.86 -28.70 -1.69
C ASN A 167 18.95 -29.50 -3.00
N LEU A 168 17.84 -30.13 -3.41
CA LEU A 168 17.80 -30.91 -4.66
C LEU A 168 18.10 -30.01 -5.86
N SER A 169 19.00 -30.48 -6.75
CA SER A 169 19.32 -29.82 -8.02
C SER A 169 18.63 -30.46 -9.24
N SER A 170 18.09 -31.65 -9.06
CA SER A 170 17.29 -32.37 -10.05
C SER A 170 16.33 -33.34 -9.37
N ILE A 171 15.26 -33.70 -10.03
CA ILE A 171 14.32 -34.74 -9.63
C ILE A 171 13.72 -35.37 -10.89
N ASP A 172 13.61 -36.71 -10.88
CA ASP A 172 12.92 -37.44 -11.95
C ASP A 172 11.61 -38.01 -11.40
N VAL A 173 10.50 -37.51 -11.91
CA VAL A 173 9.13 -37.92 -11.54
C VAL A 173 8.40 -38.63 -12.70
N SER A 174 9.11 -38.96 -13.78
CA SER A 174 8.53 -39.48 -15.03
C SER A 174 7.76 -40.79 -14.88
N ASN A 175 8.11 -41.63 -13.90
CA ASN A 175 7.42 -42.89 -13.60
C ASN A 175 6.23 -42.75 -12.66
N MET A 176 6.07 -41.58 -11.99
CA MET A 176 5.00 -41.33 -11.01
C MET A 176 3.70 -40.89 -11.68
N LYS A 177 3.15 -41.73 -12.55
CA LYS A 177 1.96 -41.40 -13.36
C LYS A 177 0.72 -41.12 -12.54
N GLY A 178 0.65 -41.61 -11.30
CA GLY A 178 -0.43 -41.39 -10.35
C GLY A 178 -0.26 -40.16 -9.46
N LEU A 179 0.84 -39.40 -9.64
CA LEU A 179 1.17 -38.26 -8.77
C LEU A 179 0.13 -37.14 -8.91
N LYS A 180 -0.45 -36.76 -7.78
CA LYS A 180 -1.48 -35.71 -7.70
C LYS A 180 -0.95 -34.41 -7.10
N VAL A 181 0.01 -34.51 -6.19
CA VAL A 181 0.59 -33.37 -5.49
C VAL A 181 2.11 -33.46 -5.58
N LEU A 182 2.75 -32.45 -6.15
CA LEU A 182 4.18 -32.30 -6.19
C LEU A 182 4.59 -30.99 -5.51
N GLY A 183 5.51 -31.06 -4.55
CA GLY A 183 6.15 -29.92 -3.92
C GLY A 183 7.64 -29.92 -4.16
N VAL A 184 8.16 -28.90 -4.83
CA VAL A 184 9.61 -28.66 -5.09
C VAL A 184 10.02 -27.22 -4.79
N SER A 185 9.17 -26.48 -4.08
CA SER A 185 9.42 -25.07 -3.74
C SER A 185 10.74 -24.89 -2.97
N GLY A 186 11.49 -23.84 -3.34
CA GLY A 186 12.73 -23.47 -2.64
C GLY A 186 13.90 -24.40 -2.90
N THR A 187 13.81 -25.27 -3.92
CA THR A 187 14.92 -26.14 -4.36
C THR A 187 15.84 -25.41 -5.35
N THR A 188 16.91 -26.08 -5.77
CA THR A 188 17.83 -25.59 -6.81
C THR A 188 17.64 -26.30 -8.16
N ILE A 189 16.51 -26.98 -8.34
CA ILE A 189 16.14 -27.68 -9.59
C ILE A 189 16.14 -26.69 -10.74
N SER A 190 16.86 -27.05 -11.82
CA SER A 190 17.01 -26.20 -13.01
C SER A 190 16.15 -26.63 -14.20
N THR A 191 15.65 -27.86 -14.19
CA THR A 191 14.72 -28.40 -15.18
C THR A 191 13.72 -29.31 -14.47
N LEU A 192 12.46 -29.21 -14.84
CA LEU A 192 11.36 -30.03 -14.30
C LEU A 192 10.51 -30.52 -15.47
N ASP A 193 10.58 -31.83 -15.74
CA ASP A 193 9.74 -32.47 -16.76
C ASP A 193 8.52 -33.11 -16.10
N LEU A 194 7.34 -32.65 -16.45
CA LEU A 194 6.05 -33.10 -15.91
C LEU A 194 5.20 -33.82 -16.97
N GLY A 195 5.73 -34.02 -18.19
CA GLY A 195 4.94 -34.54 -19.32
C GLY A 195 4.30 -35.92 -19.09
N SER A 196 4.75 -36.70 -18.09
CA SER A 196 4.14 -37.97 -17.69
C SER A 196 3.14 -37.86 -16.54
N ASN A 197 3.08 -36.72 -15.83
CA ASN A 197 2.34 -36.55 -14.57
C ASN A 197 0.94 -35.95 -14.77
N MET A 198 0.18 -36.49 -15.71
CA MET A 198 -1.13 -35.95 -16.14
C MET A 198 -2.25 -36.06 -15.07
N GLU A 199 -1.97 -36.70 -13.93
CA GLU A 199 -2.89 -36.75 -12.78
C GLU A 199 -2.63 -35.62 -11.77
N LEU A 200 -1.66 -34.73 -12.01
CA LEU A 200 -1.37 -33.61 -11.12
C LEU A 200 -2.60 -32.72 -10.93
N THR A 201 -2.89 -32.44 -9.67
CA THR A 201 -3.95 -31.51 -9.25
C THR A 201 -3.38 -30.26 -8.58
N THR A 202 -2.18 -30.37 -8.01
CA THR A 202 -1.51 -29.25 -7.32
C THR A 202 0.01 -29.34 -7.51
N LEU A 203 0.61 -28.24 -7.94
CA LEU A 203 2.06 -28.09 -8.06
C LEU A 203 2.52 -26.89 -7.21
N TYR A 204 3.47 -27.16 -6.30
CA TYR A 204 4.17 -26.13 -5.54
C TYR A 204 5.62 -26.05 -6.03
N CYS A 205 5.95 -24.96 -6.70
CA CYS A 205 7.30 -24.66 -7.20
C CYS A 205 7.67 -23.19 -6.95
N ASP A 206 7.29 -22.68 -5.77
CA ASP A 206 7.64 -21.33 -5.35
C ASP A 206 9.14 -21.18 -5.11
N SER A 207 9.64 -19.95 -5.24
CA SER A 207 11.03 -19.61 -4.91
C SER A 207 12.09 -20.40 -5.67
N MET A 208 11.76 -20.85 -6.88
CA MET A 208 12.67 -21.56 -7.77
C MET A 208 13.70 -20.58 -8.36
N ARG A 209 14.94 -20.67 -7.87
CA ARG A 209 16.01 -19.74 -8.27
C ARG A 209 16.77 -20.15 -9.52
N SER A 210 16.55 -21.38 -10.02
CA SER A 210 17.31 -21.97 -11.12
C SER A 210 16.42 -22.52 -12.24
N LEU A 211 15.09 -22.45 -12.13
CA LEU A 211 14.13 -22.98 -13.09
C LEU A 211 13.61 -21.83 -13.98
N PRO A 212 14.18 -21.62 -15.19
CA PRO A 212 13.76 -20.49 -16.04
C PRO A 212 12.47 -20.76 -16.83
N VAL A 213 12.15 -22.02 -17.08
CA VAL A 213 10.99 -22.44 -17.87
C VAL A 213 10.20 -23.49 -17.12
N LEU A 214 8.91 -23.27 -17.00
CA LEU A 214 7.96 -24.23 -16.48
C LEU A 214 6.86 -24.44 -17.54
N ASP A 215 6.72 -25.69 -18.00
CA ASP A 215 5.67 -26.09 -18.93
C ASP A 215 4.71 -27.06 -18.20
N VAL A 216 3.47 -26.63 -18.06
CA VAL A 216 2.36 -27.41 -17.51
C VAL A 216 1.18 -27.45 -18.48
N SER A 217 1.41 -27.05 -19.73
CA SER A 217 0.35 -27.02 -20.73
C SER A 217 -0.33 -28.37 -20.91
N GLY A 218 -1.66 -28.38 -20.97
CA GLY A 218 -2.44 -29.60 -21.15
C GLY A 218 -2.57 -30.50 -19.92
N HIS A 219 -2.22 -30.01 -18.73
CA HIS A 219 -2.49 -30.74 -17.48
C HIS A 219 -3.97 -30.55 -17.08
N GLU A 220 -4.88 -31.21 -17.79
CA GLU A 220 -6.33 -31.02 -17.66
C GLU A 220 -6.90 -31.24 -16.25
N LYS A 221 -6.10 -31.79 -15.30
CA LYS A 221 -6.50 -32.02 -13.90
C LYS A 221 -5.84 -31.03 -12.94
N LEU A 222 -4.92 -30.18 -13.40
CA LEU A 222 -4.23 -29.21 -12.56
C LEU A 222 -5.21 -28.11 -12.12
N LYS A 223 -5.40 -28.00 -10.79
CA LYS A 223 -6.31 -27.04 -10.18
C LYS A 223 -5.60 -25.86 -9.58
N ASN A 224 -4.41 -26.10 -9.02
CA ASN A 224 -3.63 -25.09 -8.31
C ASN A 224 -2.17 -25.13 -8.77
N LEU A 225 -1.65 -23.98 -9.18
CA LEU A 225 -0.24 -23.79 -9.51
C LEU A 225 0.32 -22.63 -8.71
N TYR A 226 1.34 -22.91 -7.91
CA TYR A 226 2.07 -21.94 -7.10
C TYR A 226 3.52 -21.91 -7.54
N CYS A 227 3.92 -20.85 -8.21
CA CYS A 227 5.28 -20.69 -8.75
C CYS A 227 5.85 -19.29 -8.48
N ALA A 228 5.38 -18.66 -7.43
CA ALA A 228 5.75 -17.33 -6.98
C ALA A 228 7.18 -17.24 -6.43
N GLY A 229 7.69 -16.04 -6.33
CA GLY A 229 8.85 -15.73 -5.50
C GLY A 229 8.49 -15.66 -4.02
N ALA A 230 9.50 -15.65 -3.15
CA ALA A 230 9.31 -15.46 -1.72
C ALA A 230 9.45 -13.99 -1.34
N LYS A 231 8.71 -13.57 -0.32
CA LYS A 231 8.90 -12.30 0.37
C LYS A 231 9.21 -12.58 1.83
N SER A 232 10.38 -12.13 2.29
CA SER A 232 10.78 -12.28 3.70
C SER A 232 9.96 -11.37 4.62
N ASP A 233 9.96 -11.65 5.92
CA ASP A 233 9.33 -10.79 6.94
C ASP A 233 9.94 -9.37 6.95
N SER A 234 11.18 -9.20 6.50
CA SER A 234 11.84 -7.90 6.32
C SER A 234 11.48 -7.20 4.99
N GLY A 235 10.59 -7.79 4.18
CA GLY A 235 10.15 -7.25 2.90
C GLY A 235 11.09 -7.51 1.72
N VAL A 236 12.20 -8.23 1.92
CA VAL A 236 13.11 -8.60 0.82
C VAL A 236 12.42 -9.63 -0.07
N VAL A 237 12.31 -9.31 -1.36
CA VAL A 237 11.72 -10.20 -2.37
C VAL A 237 12.82 -11.05 -2.99
N VAL A 238 12.64 -12.36 -2.94
CA VAL A 238 13.43 -13.35 -3.67
C VAL A 238 12.58 -13.82 -4.83
N ARG A 239 12.92 -13.37 -6.03
CA ARG A 239 12.12 -13.68 -7.23
C ARG A 239 12.31 -15.13 -7.66
N SER A 240 11.22 -15.75 -8.11
CA SER A 240 11.28 -16.99 -8.91
C SER A 240 11.95 -16.69 -10.25
N SER A 241 12.79 -17.60 -10.74
CA SER A 241 13.55 -17.42 -11.98
C SER A 241 12.71 -17.65 -13.25
N ILE A 242 11.46 -18.08 -13.11
CA ILE A 242 10.57 -18.34 -14.25
C ILE A 242 10.38 -17.06 -15.06
N THR A 243 10.68 -17.12 -16.36
CA THR A 243 10.56 -16.00 -17.30
C THR A 243 9.39 -16.16 -18.24
N LYS A 244 8.99 -17.41 -18.51
CA LYS A 244 7.85 -17.76 -19.36
C LYS A 244 7.02 -18.84 -18.68
N LEU A 245 5.71 -18.63 -18.67
CA LEU A 245 4.75 -19.56 -18.09
C LEU A 245 3.60 -19.78 -19.09
N ASP A 246 3.39 -21.04 -19.48
CA ASP A 246 2.27 -21.47 -20.32
C ASP A 246 1.41 -22.45 -19.53
N VAL A 247 0.16 -22.07 -19.28
CA VAL A 247 -0.87 -22.88 -18.63
C VAL A 247 -2.07 -23.09 -19.55
N SER A 248 -1.87 -22.85 -20.86
CA SER A 248 -2.95 -22.94 -21.82
C SER A 248 -3.50 -24.37 -21.91
N GLY A 249 -4.82 -24.47 -21.92
CA GLY A 249 -5.50 -25.78 -21.97
C GLY A 249 -5.68 -26.47 -20.61
N ASP A 250 -5.24 -25.85 -19.51
CA ASP A 250 -5.50 -26.36 -18.15
C ASP A 250 -6.93 -25.99 -17.73
N ILE A 251 -7.89 -26.69 -18.30
CA ILE A 251 -9.32 -26.31 -18.30
C ILE A 251 -9.97 -26.25 -16.91
N VAL A 252 -9.37 -26.87 -15.89
CA VAL A 252 -9.86 -26.86 -14.51
C VAL A 252 -8.96 -26.05 -13.56
N LEU A 253 -7.95 -25.35 -14.12
CA LEU A 253 -7.06 -24.52 -13.31
C LEU A 253 -7.87 -23.40 -12.65
N GLY A 254 -7.99 -23.47 -11.33
CA GLY A 254 -8.76 -22.52 -10.55
C GLY A 254 -7.90 -21.45 -9.86
N SER A 255 -6.65 -21.78 -9.53
CA SER A 255 -5.73 -20.86 -8.87
C SER A 255 -4.33 -20.90 -9.47
N LEU A 256 -3.84 -19.74 -9.86
CA LEU A 256 -2.49 -19.49 -10.34
C LEU A 256 -1.86 -18.35 -9.54
N ASP A 257 -0.72 -18.64 -8.90
CA ASP A 257 0.16 -17.63 -8.29
C ASP A 257 1.56 -17.74 -8.93
N CYS A 258 1.91 -16.74 -9.71
CA CYS A 258 3.26 -16.56 -10.29
C CYS A 258 3.88 -15.22 -9.88
N SER A 259 3.39 -14.63 -8.79
CA SER A 259 3.84 -13.34 -8.28
C SER A 259 5.32 -13.35 -7.89
N ASN A 260 5.91 -12.15 -7.80
CA ASN A 260 7.32 -12.02 -7.42
C ASN A 260 8.27 -12.89 -8.28
N SER A 261 8.02 -12.98 -9.57
CA SER A 261 8.82 -13.76 -10.51
C SER A 261 9.41 -12.89 -11.63
N TYR A 262 10.11 -13.50 -12.55
CA TYR A 262 10.58 -12.83 -13.77
C TYR A 262 9.68 -13.10 -14.99
N VAL A 263 8.46 -13.59 -14.79
CA VAL A 263 7.52 -13.86 -15.85
C VAL A 263 7.28 -12.60 -16.68
N ALA A 264 7.68 -12.65 -17.94
CA ALA A 264 7.46 -11.61 -18.93
C ALA A 264 6.42 -12.05 -19.98
N GLU A 265 6.20 -13.36 -20.12
CA GLU A 265 5.20 -13.96 -20.99
C GLU A 265 4.34 -14.92 -20.17
N LEU A 266 3.05 -14.63 -20.07
CA LEU A 266 2.05 -15.47 -19.41
C LEU A 266 0.93 -15.82 -20.41
N ASN A 267 0.75 -17.11 -20.68
CA ASN A 267 -0.34 -17.61 -21.51
C ASN A 267 -1.38 -18.35 -20.65
N ILE A 268 -2.55 -17.74 -20.52
CA ILE A 268 -3.71 -18.26 -19.77
C ILE A 268 -4.90 -18.58 -20.69
N ASP A 269 -4.64 -18.79 -21.98
CA ASP A 269 -5.68 -19.16 -22.94
C ASP A 269 -6.33 -20.51 -22.58
N ASN A 270 -7.64 -20.58 -22.73
CA ASN A 270 -8.42 -21.79 -22.41
C ASN A 270 -8.27 -22.28 -20.95
N THR A 271 -8.22 -21.35 -20.01
CA THR A 271 -8.34 -21.64 -18.56
C THR A 271 -9.63 -21.04 -17.97
N PRO A 272 -10.82 -21.50 -18.41
CA PRO A 272 -12.11 -20.87 -18.08
C PRO A 272 -12.50 -21.03 -16.60
N ALA A 273 -11.90 -21.97 -15.88
CA ALA A 273 -12.15 -22.19 -14.47
C ALA A 273 -11.33 -21.29 -13.53
N LEU A 274 -10.43 -20.45 -14.09
CA LEU A 274 -9.55 -19.61 -13.30
C LEU A 274 -10.34 -18.58 -12.49
N THR A 275 -10.29 -18.73 -11.16
CA THR A 275 -10.98 -17.85 -10.20
C THR A 275 -10.03 -16.95 -9.45
N THR A 276 -8.76 -17.36 -9.35
CA THR A 276 -7.72 -16.63 -8.61
C THR A 276 -6.46 -16.54 -9.46
N LEU A 277 -6.03 -15.32 -9.76
CA LEU A 277 -4.79 -15.04 -10.47
C LEU A 277 -3.99 -13.98 -9.71
N ASP A 278 -2.80 -14.36 -9.25
CA ASP A 278 -1.79 -13.43 -8.76
C ASP A 278 -0.56 -13.48 -9.67
N CYS A 279 -0.36 -12.44 -10.45
CA CYS A 279 0.83 -12.21 -11.27
C CYS A 279 1.48 -10.85 -10.93
N SER A 280 1.33 -10.43 -9.68
CA SER A 280 1.92 -9.18 -9.18
C SER A 280 3.45 -9.23 -9.14
N ASN A 281 4.07 -8.06 -9.31
CA ASN A 281 5.52 -7.89 -9.24
C ASN A 281 6.29 -8.88 -10.15
N THR A 282 5.81 -8.99 -11.39
CA THR A 282 6.43 -9.75 -12.48
C THR A 282 7.10 -8.79 -13.49
N ARG A 283 7.22 -9.18 -14.73
CA ARG A 283 7.72 -8.35 -15.84
C ARG A 283 6.72 -8.25 -16.99
N LEU A 284 5.45 -8.44 -16.70
CA LEU A 284 4.41 -8.35 -17.71
C LEU A 284 4.30 -6.91 -18.24
N THR A 285 4.20 -6.79 -19.54
CA THR A 285 3.91 -5.51 -20.23
C THR A 285 2.50 -5.48 -20.81
N SER A 286 1.80 -6.61 -20.80
CA SER A 286 0.39 -6.73 -21.15
C SER A 286 -0.16 -8.03 -20.57
N ILE A 287 -1.48 -8.08 -20.38
CA ILE A 287 -2.22 -9.28 -20.01
C ILE A 287 -3.60 -9.23 -20.64
N ASP A 288 -4.06 -10.36 -21.20
CA ASP A 288 -5.45 -10.52 -21.68
C ASP A 288 -6.18 -11.51 -20.77
N VAL A 289 -7.14 -10.99 -19.99
CA VAL A 289 -8.00 -11.76 -19.09
C VAL A 289 -9.43 -11.89 -19.59
N SER A 290 -9.70 -11.46 -20.83
CA SER A 290 -11.07 -11.38 -21.40
C SER A 290 -11.80 -12.73 -21.46
N LYS A 291 -11.06 -13.83 -21.51
CA LYS A 291 -11.60 -15.20 -21.54
C LYS A 291 -11.75 -15.84 -20.15
N ASN A 292 -11.13 -15.24 -19.14
CA ASN A 292 -11.13 -15.76 -17.77
C ASN A 292 -12.27 -15.13 -16.95
N THR A 293 -13.49 -15.29 -17.42
CA THR A 293 -14.69 -14.63 -16.89
C THR A 293 -15.12 -15.12 -15.50
N SER A 294 -14.51 -16.19 -15.00
CA SER A 294 -14.72 -16.72 -13.65
C SER A 294 -13.83 -16.06 -12.58
N LEU A 295 -12.89 -15.17 -12.98
CA LEU A 295 -12.00 -14.50 -12.05
C LEU A 295 -12.79 -13.73 -10.99
N SER A 296 -12.50 -14.05 -9.72
CA SER A 296 -13.02 -13.35 -8.54
C SER A 296 -11.95 -12.57 -7.80
N TYR A 297 -10.69 -12.99 -7.94
CA TYR A 297 -9.49 -12.33 -7.43
C TYR A 297 -8.48 -12.16 -8.55
N LEU A 298 -8.00 -10.93 -8.73
CA LEU A 298 -6.97 -10.61 -9.70
C LEU A 298 -5.98 -9.60 -9.09
N ASP A 299 -4.71 -10.00 -9.03
CA ASP A 299 -3.61 -9.09 -8.68
C ASP A 299 -2.59 -9.03 -9.82
N VAL A 300 -2.51 -7.87 -10.46
CA VAL A 300 -1.54 -7.54 -11.51
C VAL A 300 -0.61 -6.40 -11.09
N SER A 301 -0.59 -6.08 -9.81
CA SER A 301 0.16 -4.94 -9.25
C SER A 301 1.65 -5.01 -9.55
N SER A 302 2.32 -3.84 -9.58
CA SER A 302 3.77 -3.72 -9.80
C SER A 302 4.25 -4.41 -11.08
N ASN A 303 3.52 -4.16 -12.18
CA ASN A 303 3.84 -4.50 -13.56
C ASN A 303 3.85 -3.22 -14.41
N VAL A 304 4.21 -3.30 -15.68
CA VAL A 304 4.20 -2.13 -16.58
C VAL A 304 3.19 -2.37 -17.70
N LEU A 305 1.91 -2.38 -17.34
CA LEU A 305 0.85 -2.82 -18.27
C LEU A 305 0.36 -1.71 -19.20
N GLY A 306 0.38 -0.45 -18.76
CA GLY A 306 -0.10 0.71 -19.53
C GLY A 306 -1.62 0.76 -19.71
N ALA A 307 -2.24 -0.27 -20.23
CA ALA A 307 -3.69 -0.38 -20.40
C ALA A 307 -4.14 -1.84 -20.29
N VAL A 308 -5.21 -2.09 -19.55
CA VAL A 308 -5.84 -3.42 -19.43
C VAL A 308 -7.36 -3.26 -19.46
N ASP A 309 -8.04 -4.19 -20.10
CA ASP A 309 -9.50 -4.26 -20.15
C ASP A 309 -10.00 -5.38 -19.22
N PHE A 310 -10.75 -5.02 -18.19
CA PHE A 310 -11.35 -5.94 -17.22
C PHE A 310 -12.87 -6.11 -17.41
N THR A 311 -13.46 -5.49 -18.45
CA THR A 311 -14.93 -5.40 -18.60
C THR A 311 -15.61 -6.76 -18.75
N ALA A 312 -14.90 -7.80 -19.19
CA ALA A 312 -15.41 -9.17 -19.28
C ALA A 312 -15.43 -9.91 -17.92
N ASN A 313 -14.69 -9.43 -16.93
CA ASN A 313 -14.45 -10.14 -15.67
C ASN A 313 -15.49 -9.78 -14.60
N THR A 314 -16.76 -9.89 -14.93
CA THR A 314 -17.89 -9.45 -14.08
C THR A 314 -18.03 -10.19 -12.75
N ALA A 315 -17.31 -11.29 -12.55
CA ALA A 315 -17.27 -12.03 -11.28
C ALA A 315 -16.25 -11.46 -10.28
N LEU A 316 -15.41 -10.47 -10.68
CA LEU A 316 -14.38 -9.90 -9.81
C LEU A 316 -14.98 -9.29 -8.55
N ARG A 317 -14.40 -9.69 -7.42
CA ARG A 317 -14.64 -9.16 -6.08
C ARG A 317 -13.42 -8.39 -5.55
N GLU A 318 -12.24 -8.79 -5.95
CA GLU A 318 -10.97 -8.19 -5.54
C GLU A 318 -10.12 -7.91 -6.78
N LEU A 319 -9.77 -6.64 -6.98
CA LEU A 319 -8.94 -6.19 -8.09
C LEU A 319 -7.80 -5.31 -7.57
N TYR A 320 -6.57 -5.74 -7.84
CA TYR A 320 -5.34 -5.04 -7.46
C TYR A 320 -4.56 -4.70 -8.72
N VAL A 321 -4.50 -3.42 -9.04
CA VAL A 321 -3.80 -2.83 -10.21
C VAL A 321 -2.83 -1.73 -9.78
N LYS A 322 -2.36 -1.81 -8.54
CA LYS A 322 -1.41 -0.85 -7.98
C LYS A 322 -0.10 -0.84 -8.76
N ASP A 323 0.45 0.36 -9.03
CA ASP A 323 1.77 0.53 -9.65
C ASP A 323 1.89 -0.24 -10.98
N THR A 324 0.92 -0.02 -11.88
CA THR A 324 0.86 -0.66 -13.21
C THR A 324 1.05 0.32 -14.36
N GLY A 325 1.11 1.62 -14.07
CA GLY A 325 1.26 2.68 -15.06
C GLY A 325 -0.02 2.97 -15.86
N ILE A 326 -1.18 2.49 -15.41
CA ILE A 326 -2.46 2.79 -16.08
C ILE A 326 -2.86 4.25 -15.88
N ASN A 327 -3.44 4.85 -16.90
CA ASN A 327 -4.01 6.20 -16.87
C ASN A 327 -5.54 6.23 -17.01
N LYS A 328 -6.15 5.07 -17.24
CA LYS A 328 -7.60 4.86 -17.27
C LYS A 328 -7.93 3.49 -16.67
N LEU A 329 -9.05 3.41 -15.96
CA LEU A 329 -9.59 2.18 -15.39
C LEU A 329 -11.10 2.21 -15.51
N ASP A 330 -11.67 1.26 -16.25
CA ASP A 330 -13.12 1.06 -16.35
C ASP A 330 -13.53 -0.12 -15.46
N VAL A 331 -14.28 0.17 -14.41
CA VAL A 331 -14.84 -0.81 -13.48
C VAL A 331 -16.38 -0.88 -13.55
N SER A 332 -16.98 -0.25 -14.56
CA SER A 332 -18.44 -0.10 -14.67
C SER A 332 -19.21 -1.43 -14.76
N THR A 333 -18.59 -2.47 -15.30
CA THR A 333 -19.17 -3.83 -15.39
C THR A 333 -18.89 -4.70 -14.16
N LEU A 334 -17.98 -4.28 -13.27
CA LEU A 334 -17.51 -5.05 -12.12
C LEU A 334 -18.43 -4.86 -10.90
N THR A 335 -19.71 -5.15 -11.06
CA THR A 335 -20.73 -4.85 -10.04
C THR A 335 -20.60 -5.68 -8.75
N ASN A 336 -19.77 -6.72 -8.75
CA ASN A 336 -19.46 -7.56 -7.58
C ASN A 336 -18.23 -7.09 -6.80
N LEU A 337 -17.57 -5.99 -7.23
CA LEU A 337 -16.31 -5.53 -6.65
C LEU A 337 -16.49 -5.08 -5.20
N VAL A 338 -15.66 -5.62 -4.32
CA VAL A 338 -15.61 -5.35 -2.88
C VAL A 338 -14.34 -4.61 -2.49
N ASN A 339 -13.20 -5.01 -3.08
CA ASN A 339 -11.89 -4.42 -2.83
C ASN A 339 -11.27 -3.95 -4.15
N LEU A 340 -10.86 -2.69 -4.21
CA LEU A 340 -10.12 -2.12 -5.32
C LEU A 340 -8.86 -1.41 -4.81
N ASP A 341 -7.69 -1.84 -5.29
CA ASP A 341 -6.44 -1.07 -5.14
C ASP A 341 -5.92 -0.66 -6.51
N ALA A 342 -6.08 0.62 -6.83
CA ALA A 342 -5.54 1.27 -8.02
C ALA A 342 -4.54 2.39 -7.67
N SER A 343 -3.92 2.30 -6.49
CA SER A 343 -2.95 3.28 -6.03
C SER A 343 -1.68 3.30 -6.89
N SER A 344 -0.91 4.40 -6.83
CA SER A 344 0.37 4.58 -7.54
C SER A 344 0.26 4.39 -9.06
N ASN A 345 -0.72 5.07 -9.66
CA ASN A 345 -0.97 5.08 -11.10
C ASN A 345 -1.05 6.52 -11.64
N SER A 346 -1.60 6.69 -12.84
CA SER A 346 -1.77 8.01 -13.47
C SER A 346 -3.24 8.34 -13.76
N LEU A 347 -4.16 7.81 -12.95
CA LEU A 347 -5.60 8.02 -13.13
C LEU A 347 -5.98 9.48 -12.90
N ALA A 348 -6.62 10.12 -13.88
CA ALA A 348 -7.17 11.46 -13.74
C ALA A 348 -8.61 11.44 -13.19
N GLU A 349 -9.31 10.34 -13.38
CA GLU A 349 -10.69 10.10 -12.94
C GLU A 349 -10.90 8.61 -12.65
N LEU A 350 -11.87 8.30 -11.81
CA LEU A 350 -12.37 6.95 -11.57
C LEU A 350 -13.86 7.01 -11.29
N ASP A 351 -14.66 6.31 -12.10
CA ASP A 351 -16.10 6.18 -11.88
C ASP A 351 -16.41 4.83 -11.22
N ILE A 352 -16.91 4.89 -10.00
CA ILE A 352 -17.28 3.71 -9.19
C ILE A 352 -18.81 3.58 -9.02
N ALA A 353 -19.61 4.36 -9.73
CA ALA A 353 -21.07 4.40 -9.53
C ALA A 353 -21.77 3.04 -9.63
N SER A 354 -21.21 2.10 -10.39
CA SER A 354 -21.74 0.72 -10.53
C SER A 354 -21.27 -0.25 -9.44
N ASN A 355 -20.31 0.13 -8.59
CA ASN A 355 -19.61 -0.77 -7.68
C ASN A 355 -20.13 -0.63 -6.23
N SER A 356 -21.46 -0.74 -6.05
CA SER A 356 -22.13 -0.46 -4.78
C SER A 356 -21.76 -1.40 -3.62
N LEU A 357 -21.04 -2.48 -3.89
CA LEU A 357 -20.56 -3.43 -2.89
C LEU A 357 -19.14 -3.10 -2.38
N LEU A 358 -18.52 -2.00 -2.83
CA LEU A 358 -17.19 -1.62 -2.38
C LEU A 358 -17.14 -1.41 -0.86
N GLU A 359 -16.22 -2.12 -0.23
CA GLU A 359 -15.85 -1.96 1.17
C GLU A 359 -14.49 -1.27 1.33
N LYS A 360 -13.58 -1.47 0.35
CA LYS A 360 -12.22 -0.93 0.37
C LYS A 360 -11.86 -0.31 -0.97
N LEU A 361 -11.36 0.90 -0.92
CA LEU A 361 -10.92 1.65 -2.09
C LEU A 361 -9.58 2.34 -1.78
N TYR A 362 -8.52 1.92 -2.48
CA TYR A 362 -7.18 2.49 -2.37
C TYR A 362 -6.81 3.10 -3.73
N ILE A 363 -6.73 4.43 -3.79
CA ILE A 363 -6.45 5.21 -5.01
C ILE A 363 -5.46 6.34 -4.76
N SER A 364 -4.63 6.19 -3.72
CA SER A 364 -3.56 7.15 -3.42
C SER A 364 -2.52 7.21 -4.54
N ASP A 365 -1.76 8.31 -4.61
CA ASP A 365 -0.69 8.52 -5.59
C ASP A 365 -1.19 8.42 -7.04
N ASN A 366 -2.20 9.23 -7.37
CA ASN A 366 -2.79 9.36 -8.70
C ASN A 366 -2.98 10.86 -9.07
N ASN A 367 -3.69 11.14 -10.16
CA ASN A 367 -4.03 12.50 -10.61
C ASN A 367 -5.54 12.79 -10.49
N ILE A 368 -6.24 12.07 -9.59
CA ILE A 368 -7.71 12.14 -9.44
C ILE A 368 -8.11 13.52 -8.98
N GLN A 369 -9.05 14.13 -9.72
CA GLN A 369 -9.49 15.48 -9.47
C GLN A 369 -10.72 15.54 -8.53
N GLY A 370 -11.41 14.43 -8.36
CA GLY A 370 -12.56 14.26 -7.49
C GLY A 370 -13.12 12.86 -7.59
N ILE A 371 -13.86 12.45 -6.59
CA ILE A 371 -14.54 11.14 -6.54
C ILE A 371 -15.95 11.30 -5.99
N LYS A 372 -16.90 10.58 -6.58
CA LYS A 372 -18.28 10.50 -6.10
C LYS A 372 -18.44 9.23 -5.28
N LEU A 373 -18.85 9.40 -4.03
CA LEU A 373 -19.02 8.31 -3.08
C LEU A 373 -20.51 7.95 -2.84
N ASP A 374 -21.43 8.62 -3.56
CA ASP A 374 -22.86 8.31 -3.48
C ASP A 374 -23.11 6.84 -3.85
N GLY A 375 -23.91 6.15 -3.03
CA GLY A 375 -24.24 4.74 -3.28
C GLY A 375 -23.27 3.72 -2.66
N HIS A 376 -22.28 4.15 -1.85
CA HIS A 376 -21.30 3.28 -1.21
C HIS A 376 -21.40 3.27 0.34
N PRO A 377 -22.56 2.90 0.93
CA PRO A 377 -22.74 2.93 2.38
C PRO A 377 -21.88 1.92 3.13
N ASP A 378 -21.36 0.91 2.43
CA ASP A 378 -20.54 -0.16 2.99
C ASP A 378 -19.04 0.12 2.93
N LEU A 379 -18.63 1.22 2.28
CA LEU A 379 -17.23 1.64 2.19
C LEU A 379 -16.69 1.95 3.59
N LYS A 380 -15.68 1.21 4.02
CA LYS A 380 -15.06 1.29 5.35
C LYS A 380 -13.57 1.65 5.32
N GLU A 381 -12.92 1.46 4.18
CA GLU A 381 -11.52 1.86 3.98
C GLU A 381 -11.41 2.69 2.70
N LEU A 382 -10.94 3.93 2.82
CA LEU A 382 -10.68 4.84 1.69
C LEU A 382 -9.33 5.51 1.89
N GLU A 383 -8.38 5.23 1.01
CA GLU A 383 -7.11 5.92 0.93
C GLU A 383 -7.03 6.66 -0.42
N ILE A 384 -6.95 7.99 -0.37
CA ILE A 384 -6.95 8.87 -1.54
C ILE A 384 -5.91 10.00 -1.38
N ASP A 385 -4.79 9.66 -0.72
CA ASP A 385 -3.69 10.59 -0.53
C ASP A 385 -3.00 10.95 -1.84
N ASN A 386 -2.32 12.10 -1.88
CA ASN A 386 -1.46 12.52 -2.99
C ASN A 386 -2.17 12.48 -4.35
N ASN A 387 -3.33 13.13 -4.42
CA ASN A 387 -4.11 13.32 -5.64
C ASN A 387 -4.30 14.83 -5.93
N ASN A 388 -5.16 15.15 -6.89
CA ASN A 388 -5.47 16.53 -7.30
C ASN A 388 -6.84 16.99 -6.78
N LEU A 389 -7.29 16.44 -5.63
CA LEU A 389 -8.57 16.78 -5.06
C LEU A 389 -8.58 18.21 -4.53
N VAL A 390 -9.75 18.84 -4.65
CA VAL A 390 -10.07 20.14 -4.03
C VAL A 390 -11.19 20.03 -2.99
N ALA A 391 -11.89 18.89 -2.94
CA ALA A 391 -12.98 18.59 -2.02
C ALA A 391 -13.21 17.08 -1.93
N ILE A 392 -13.83 16.65 -0.84
CA ILE A 392 -14.34 15.29 -0.69
C ILE A 392 -15.51 15.28 0.31
N ASP A 393 -16.60 14.59 -0.02
CA ASP A 393 -17.74 14.38 0.87
C ASP A 393 -17.84 12.89 1.23
N ILE A 394 -17.58 12.56 2.51
CA ILE A 394 -17.69 11.20 3.04
C ILE A 394 -18.94 10.99 3.89
N SER A 395 -19.84 11.99 3.97
CA SER A 395 -21.06 11.91 4.79
C SER A 395 -21.99 10.76 4.39
N VAL A 396 -21.89 10.33 3.13
CA VAL A 396 -22.67 9.22 2.55
C VAL A 396 -22.09 7.84 2.84
N CYS A 397 -20.91 7.76 3.43
CA CYS A 397 -20.18 6.51 3.75
C CYS A 397 -20.04 6.33 5.27
N PRO A 398 -21.10 5.96 6.00
CA PRO A 398 -21.09 5.93 7.47
C PRO A 398 -20.06 4.98 8.08
N LYS A 399 -19.64 3.93 7.37
CA LYS A 399 -18.64 2.99 7.87
C LYS A 399 -17.22 3.55 7.88
N LEU A 400 -16.91 4.59 7.07
CA LEU A 400 -15.59 5.24 7.10
C LEU A 400 -15.28 5.92 8.43
N TYR A 401 -16.30 6.33 9.17
CA TYR A 401 -16.15 6.99 10.48
C TYR A 401 -16.69 6.15 11.65
N GLY A 402 -16.89 4.85 11.42
CA GLY A 402 -17.09 3.86 12.48
C GLY A 402 -15.77 3.49 13.18
N ASP A 403 -15.86 2.70 14.26
CA ASP A 403 -14.69 2.32 15.08
C ASP A 403 -13.60 1.56 14.29
N ASP A 404 -13.96 0.87 13.22
CA ASP A 404 -13.05 0.13 12.33
C ASP A 404 -12.83 0.83 10.97
N GLY A 405 -13.31 2.07 10.81
CA GLY A 405 -13.18 2.82 9.57
C GLY A 405 -11.77 3.38 9.37
N VAL A 406 -11.28 3.34 8.12
CA VAL A 406 -10.00 3.93 7.71
C VAL A 406 -10.25 4.97 6.63
N PHE A 407 -9.88 6.21 6.90
CA PHE A 407 -9.94 7.29 5.93
C PHE A 407 -8.64 8.08 5.89
N SER A 408 -8.03 8.18 4.72
CA SER A 408 -6.84 9.00 4.48
C SER A 408 -7.01 9.82 3.19
N CYS A 409 -6.74 11.13 3.29
CA CYS A 409 -6.89 12.10 2.19
C CYS A 409 -5.88 13.25 2.35
N SER A 410 -4.63 12.93 2.62
CA SER A 410 -3.56 13.90 2.80
C SER A 410 -2.79 14.18 1.50
N GLY A 411 -1.97 15.22 1.45
CA GLY A 411 -1.09 15.50 0.32
C GLY A 411 -1.79 15.90 -0.99
N ASN A 412 -3.11 16.12 -0.97
CA ASN A 412 -3.84 16.53 -2.15
C ASN A 412 -3.49 17.97 -2.54
N SER A 413 -3.07 18.17 -3.80
CA SER A 413 -2.72 19.48 -4.33
C SER A 413 -3.09 19.60 -5.79
N ARG A 414 -3.40 20.83 -6.21
CA ARG A 414 -3.79 21.12 -7.58
C ARG A 414 -3.13 22.41 -8.08
N ASP A 415 -2.62 22.36 -9.29
CA ASP A 415 -2.11 23.55 -9.97
C ASP A 415 -3.26 24.37 -10.53
N ILE A 416 -3.23 25.68 -10.28
CA ILE A 416 -4.20 26.64 -10.76
C ILE A 416 -3.50 27.83 -11.43
N THR A 417 -4.20 28.44 -12.40
CA THR A 417 -3.82 29.71 -13.00
C THR A 417 -4.87 30.75 -12.62
N LEU A 418 -4.44 31.81 -11.96
CA LEU A 418 -5.31 32.92 -11.58
C LEU A 418 -5.74 33.73 -12.79
N ASP A 419 -6.94 34.32 -12.76
CA ASP A 419 -7.30 35.37 -13.69
C ASP A 419 -6.33 36.56 -13.56
N THR A 420 -5.75 37.01 -14.65
CA THR A 420 -4.71 38.04 -14.62
C THR A 420 -5.26 39.45 -14.39
N THR A 421 -6.58 39.62 -14.39
CA THR A 421 -7.23 40.92 -14.14
C THR A 421 -7.39 41.18 -12.65
N ASN A 422 -7.85 40.13 -11.91
CA ASN A 422 -8.19 40.24 -10.49
C ASN A 422 -7.29 39.39 -9.60
N TYR A 423 -6.50 38.52 -10.17
CA TYR A 423 -5.68 37.50 -9.48
C TYR A 423 -6.55 36.65 -8.55
N ASP A 424 -7.69 36.20 -9.08
CA ASP A 424 -8.61 35.32 -8.42
C ASP A 424 -8.80 34.00 -9.18
N TYR A 425 -9.44 33.03 -8.52
CA TYR A 425 -9.78 31.73 -9.07
C TYR A 425 -11.20 31.38 -8.67
N ASP A 426 -12.05 31.09 -9.67
CA ASP A 426 -13.44 30.73 -9.46
C ASP A 426 -13.59 29.20 -9.37
N PHE A 427 -14.01 28.73 -8.20
CA PHE A 427 -14.27 27.32 -7.92
C PHE A 427 -15.69 26.87 -8.26
N SER A 428 -16.55 27.74 -8.77
CA SER A 428 -17.97 27.41 -8.99
C SER A 428 -18.19 26.21 -9.89
N ASP A 429 -17.30 25.96 -10.84
CA ASP A 429 -17.36 24.78 -11.70
C ASP A 429 -17.07 23.48 -10.96
N PHE A 430 -16.22 23.49 -9.93
CA PHE A 430 -15.98 22.30 -9.11
C PHE A 430 -17.16 21.90 -8.26
N SER A 431 -18.02 22.85 -7.86
CA SER A 431 -19.25 22.55 -7.12
C SER A 431 -20.19 21.64 -7.90
N LYS A 432 -20.20 21.74 -9.23
CA LYS A 432 -21.07 20.95 -10.10
C LYS A 432 -20.48 19.55 -10.39
N VAL A 433 -19.15 19.43 -10.44
CA VAL A 433 -18.47 18.20 -10.87
C VAL A 433 -18.05 17.34 -9.68
N TYR A 434 -17.56 17.95 -8.59
CA TYR A 434 -16.92 17.24 -7.49
C TYR A 434 -17.60 17.45 -6.13
N GLY A 435 -18.76 18.11 -6.10
CA GLY A 435 -19.50 18.37 -4.85
C GLY A 435 -18.81 19.38 -3.92
N LEU A 436 -17.94 20.27 -4.46
CA LEU A 436 -17.36 21.35 -3.67
C LEU A 436 -18.48 22.26 -3.14
N HIS A 437 -18.55 22.39 -1.83
CA HIS A 437 -19.46 23.32 -1.19
C HIS A 437 -18.76 24.64 -0.88
N LYS A 438 -19.50 25.77 -1.03
CA LYS A 438 -18.97 27.10 -0.73
C LYS A 438 -18.49 27.22 0.72
N ALA A 439 -17.65 28.22 0.97
CA ALA A 439 -17.22 28.53 2.32
C ALA A 439 -18.41 28.76 3.28
N TRP A 440 -18.27 28.23 4.47
CA TRP A 440 -19.25 28.37 5.52
C TRP A 440 -18.96 29.63 6.36
N TYR A 441 -19.97 30.48 6.47
CA TYR A 441 -19.98 31.53 7.45
C TYR A 441 -21.09 31.23 8.47
N ASP A 442 -20.82 31.42 9.78
CA ASP A 442 -21.81 31.16 10.83
C ASP A 442 -23.12 31.90 10.64
N TYR A 443 -23.10 33.06 9.95
CA TYR A 443 -24.31 33.84 9.63
C TYR A 443 -25.18 33.25 8.50
N GLU A 444 -24.71 32.27 7.76
CA GLU A 444 -25.49 31.52 6.76
C GLU A 444 -26.29 30.37 7.40
N LEU A 445 -25.98 30.02 8.65
CA LEU A 445 -26.72 28.99 9.39
C LEU A 445 -28.07 29.58 9.85
N PRO A 446 -29.12 28.74 9.92
CA PRO A 446 -30.39 29.18 10.48
C PRO A 446 -30.22 29.74 11.90
N VAL A 447 -30.89 30.85 12.18
CA VAL A 447 -30.88 31.44 13.54
C VAL A 447 -31.41 30.41 14.53
N ALA A 448 -30.70 30.22 15.64
CA ALA A 448 -31.19 29.41 16.76
C ALA A 448 -32.40 30.07 17.38
N VAL A 449 -33.47 29.32 17.60
CA VAL A 449 -34.71 29.83 18.21
C VAL A 449 -34.98 29.10 19.52
N ASP A 450 -35.65 29.80 20.46
CA ASP A 450 -36.18 29.22 21.68
C ASP A 450 -37.39 28.31 21.39
N ASN A 451 -37.97 27.70 22.44
CA ASN A 451 -39.13 26.82 22.32
C ASN A 451 -40.42 27.52 21.79
N ASN A 452 -40.41 28.84 21.70
CA ASN A 452 -41.51 29.64 21.19
C ASN A 452 -41.23 30.18 19.77
N GLY A 453 -40.10 29.79 19.16
CA GLY A 453 -39.71 30.25 17.82
C GLY A 453 -39.06 31.62 17.77
N LYS A 454 -38.68 32.21 18.94
CA LYS A 454 -38.02 33.50 19.00
C LYS A 454 -36.51 33.32 18.80
N PRO A 455 -35.85 34.15 17.96
CA PRO A 455 -34.40 34.17 17.82
C PRO A 455 -33.67 34.27 19.17
N LEU A 456 -32.68 33.40 19.36
CA LEU A 456 -31.74 33.52 20.48
C LEU A 456 -30.66 34.55 20.10
N THR A 457 -30.31 35.40 21.08
CA THR A 457 -29.22 36.38 20.93
C THR A 457 -28.15 36.17 22.03
N ASP A 458 -26.91 36.55 21.73
CA ASP A 458 -25.84 36.62 22.72
C ASP A 458 -26.01 37.79 23.66
N ASP A 459 -25.07 37.95 24.62
CA ASP A 459 -25.10 39.06 25.62
C ASP A 459 -24.97 40.45 24.99
N ASN A 460 -24.62 40.55 23.68
CA ASN A 460 -24.51 41.80 22.93
C ASN A 460 -25.75 42.03 22.02
N GLY A 461 -26.71 41.12 22.06
CA GLY A 461 -27.93 41.18 21.23
C GLY A 461 -27.77 40.70 19.82
N VAL A 462 -26.68 40.03 19.45
CA VAL A 462 -26.43 39.43 18.15
C VAL A 462 -27.12 38.07 18.07
N GLU A 463 -27.81 37.81 16.97
CA GLU A 463 -28.48 36.52 16.75
C GLU A 463 -27.51 35.37 16.76
N ILE A 464 -27.79 34.34 17.60
CA ILE A 464 -27.02 33.11 17.66
C ILE A 464 -27.49 32.20 16.54
N HIS A 465 -26.62 31.92 15.60
CA HIS A 465 -26.90 30.95 14.55
C HIS A 465 -26.69 29.51 15.08
N LYS A 466 -27.51 28.59 14.60
CA LYS A 466 -27.44 27.17 15.02
C LYS A 466 -26.08 26.59 14.69
N ARG A 467 -25.15 26.63 15.63
CA ARG A 467 -23.99 25.74 15.62
C ARG A 467 -24.49 24.34 15.93
N ASN A 468 -24.77 23.59 14.91
CA ASN A 468 -25.13 22.21 15.15
C ASN A 468 -23.84 21.39 15.32
N ARG A 469 -23.39 21.26 16.57
CA ARG A 469 -22.29 20.37 16.94
C ARG A 469 -22.55 18.92 16.57
N ASN A 470 -23.77 18.59 16.12
CA ASN A 470 -24.22 17.25 15.76
C ASN A 470 -24.79 17.18 14.32
N THR A 471 -24.64 18.20 13.47
CA THR A 471 -24.95 18.02 12.04
C THR A 471 -23.82 17.29 11.36
N THR A 472 -23.81 16.00 11.56
CA THR A 472 -23.36 15.03 10.57
C THR A 472 -24.01 15.41 9.24
N GLY A 473 -23.27 15.94 8.27
CA GLY A 473 -23.83 16.05 6.96
C GLY A 473 -23.48 17.26 6.10
N TYR A 474 -22.61 18.16 6.52
CA TYR A 474 -22.21 19.25 5.62
C TYR A 474 -20.70 19.23 5.35
N ALA A 475 -20.35 18.84 4.14
CA ALA A 475 -19.02 19.05 3.59
C ALA A 475 -18.87 20.52 3.16
N GLY A 476 -17.69 21.11 3.33
CA GLY A 476 -17.45 22.48 2.89
C GLY A 476 -16.13 23.07 3.36
N ILE A 477 -15.71 24.16 2.73
CA ILE A 477 -14.52 24.90 3.12
C ILE A 477 -14.77 25.57 4.47
N GLN A 478 -13.82 25.49 5.38
CA GLN A 478 -13.90 26.21 6.66
C GLN A 478 -13.77 27.71 6.41
N GLY A 479 -14.86 28.44 6.53
CA GLY A 479 -14.89 29.89 6.56
C GLY A 479 -14.46 30.48 7.91
N ILE A 480 -14.51 31.81 8.02
CA ILE A 480 -14.32 32.56 9.26
C ILE A 480 -15.54 32.28 10.17
N ASP A 481 -15.30 31.84 11.38
CA ASP A 481 -16.36 31.71 12.37
C ASP A 481 -16.67 33.05 13.06
N ALA A 482 -17.89 33.18 13.59
CA ALA A 482 -18.32 34.41 14.30
C ALA A 482 -17.53 34.70 15.58
N SER A 483 -16.69 33.77 16.05
CA SER A 483 -15.80 33.94 17.19
C SER A 483 -14.46 34.61 16.84
N ASN A 484 -14.28 35.08 15.60
CA ASN A 484 -13.04 35.69 15.10
C ASN A 484 -11.79 34.77 15.13
N GLU A 485 -11.98 33.45 15.14
CA GLU A 485 -10.86 32.57 14.88
C GLU A 485 -10.39 32.76 13.44
N ALA A 486 -9.08 32.89 13.26
CA ALA A 486 -8.46 33.14 11.97
C ALA A 486 -8.97 32.14 10.91
N SER A 487 -9.32 32.65 9.74
CA SER A 487 -9.63 31.84 8.55
C SER A 487 -8.63 30.71 8.43
N SER A 488 -9.10 29.48 8.12
CA SER A 488 -8.20 28.36 7.78
C SER A 488 -7.55 28.52 6.41
N VAL A 489 -7.95 29.54 5.65
CA VAL A 489 -7.40 29.87 4.34
C VAL A 489 -6.12 30.67 4.52
N THR A 490 -5.04 30.25 3.87
CA THR A 490 -3.76 30.96 3.82
C THR A 490 -3.34 31.23 2.38
N GLY A 491 -2.62 32.32 2.15
CA GLY A 491 -2.15 32.73 0.84
C GLY A 491 -3.20 33.46 0.00
N GLY A 492 -4.37 33.76 0.59
CA GLY A 492 -5.45 34.50 -0.06
C GLY A 492 -6.71 34.55 0.79
N GLN A 493 -7.75 35.11 0.23
CA GLN A 493 -9.08 35.25 0.83
C GLN A 493 -10.10 34.48 -0.02
N LEU A 494 -11.12 33.92 0.64
CA LEU A 494 -12.22 33.22 -0.02
C LEU A 494 -13.53 33.97 0.21
N ASP A 495 -14.22 34.32 -0.86
CA ASP A 495 -15.59 34.82 -0.84
C ASP A 495 -16.49 33.94 -1.72
N GLY A 496 -17.39 33.19 -1.10
CA GLY A 496 -18.22 32.19 -1.78
C GLY A 496 -17.39 31.09 -2.44
N TYR A 497 -17.29 31.12 -3.77
CA TYR A 497 -16.46 30.22 -4.57
C TYR A 497 -15.19 30.88 -5.14
N ILE A 498 -14.96 32.17 -4.84
CA ILE A 498 -13.88 32.94 -5.43
C ILE A 498 -12.75 33.06 -4.42
N PHE A 499 -11.62 32.46 -4.74
CA PHE A 499 -10.35 32.68 -4.06
C PHE A 499 -9.64 33.86 -4.71
N THR A 500 -9.25 34.83 -3.90
CA THR A 500 -8.40 35.93 -4.33
C THR A 500 -7.04 35.78 -3.67
N ALA A 501 -5.98 35.64 -4.47
CA ALA A 501 -4.64 35.41 -3.98
C ALA A 501 -4.03 36.68 -3.34
N GLU A 502 -3.23 36.51 -2.29
CA GLU A 502 -2.34 37.55 -1.76
C GLU A 502 -1.13 37.72 -2.69
N PRO A 503 -0.51 38.91 -2.70
CA PRO A 503 0.75 39.12 -3.41
C PRO A 503 1.82 38.12 -2.97
N ASP A 504 2.64 37.67 -3.90
CA ASP A 504 3.71 36.69 -3.72
C ASP A 504 3.27 35.32 -3.17
N ALA A 505 2.00 35.08 -3.05
CA ALA A 505 1.49 33.76 -2.69
C ALA A 505 1.74 32.76 -3.81
N GLU A 506 2.56 31.75 -3.54
CA GLU A 506 2.82 30.64 -4.46
C GLU A 506 1.81 29.52 -4.31
N LYS A 507 1.04 29.53 -3.21
CA LYS A 507 0.02 28.55 -2.90
C LYS A 507 -1.07 29.11 -2.00
N ILE A 508 -2.27 28.55 -2.14
CA ILE A 508 -3.40 28.74 -1.24
C ILE A 508 -3.63 27.42 -0.52
N THR A 509 -3.82 27.45 0.80
CA THR A 509 -4.23 26.26 1.55
C THR A 509 -5.51 26.54 2.32
N TYR A 510 -6.35 25.52 2.46
CA TYR A 510 -7.58 25.62 3.23
C TYR A 510 -7.95 24.28 3.86
N ASN A 511 -8.68 24.34 4.97
CA ASN A 511 -9.30 23.16 5.55
C ASN A 511 -10.69 22.96 4.96
N TYR A 512 -11.00 21.72 4.65
CA TYR A 512 -12.28 21.29 4.13
C TYR A 512 -12.96 20.32 5.09
N TYR A 513 -14.19 20.56 5.46
CA TYR A 513 -14.98 19.63 6.26
C TYR A 513 -15.48 18.50 5.36
N THR A 514 -15.23 17.25 5.77
CA THR A 514 -15.57 16.07 4.99
C THR A 514 -17.04 15.62 5.14
N GLY A 515 -17.83 16.35 5.92
CA GLY A 515 -19.26 16.15 6.07
C GLY A 515 -19.71 15.16 7.15
N ALA A 516 -18.82 14.35 7.70
CA ALA A 516 -19.18 13.27 8.62
C ALA A 516 -18.80 13.53 10.10
N GLY A 517 -18.43 14.76 10.46
CA GLY A 517 -17.91 15.06 11.80
C GLY A 517 -16.50 14.52 12.04
N MET A 518 -15.87 13.93 11.04
CA MET A 518 -14.55 13.26 11.07
C MET A 518 -13.37 14.23 11.03
N GLY A 519 -13.61 15.52 11.13
CA GLY A 519 -12.55 16.51 11.10
C GLY A 519 -12.35 17.14 9.72
N LYS A 520 -11.19 17.72 9.55
CA LYS A 520 -10.85 18.58 8.42
C LYS A 520 -9.72 17.96 7.62
N VAL A 521 -9.85 17.98 6.30
CA VAL A 521 -8.77 17.67 5.36
C VAL A 521 -8.19 18.97 4.83
N LYS A 522 -6.87 19.06 4.77
CA LYS A 522 -6.17 20.21 4.23
C LYS A 522 -5.92 20.02 2.74
N PHE A 523 -6.43 20.94 1.92
CA PHE A 523 -6.13 21.01 0.50
C PHE A 523 -5.15 22.13 0.17
N THR A 524 -4.42 21.98 -0.92
CA THR A 524 -3.44 22.94 -1.41
C THR A 524 -3.70 23.25 -2.89
N LEU A 525 -3.67 24.52 -3.25
CA LEU A 525 -3.68 24.98 -4.63
C LEU A 525 -2.33 25.65 -4.90
N ASN A 526 -1.57 25.17 -5.87
CA ASN A 526 -0.32 25.78 -6.30
C ASN A 526 -0.64 26.81 -7.35
N ILE A 527 -0.16 28.04 -7.18
CA ILE A 527 -0.40 29.15 -8.10
C ILE A 527 0.71 29.15 -9.14
N LEU A 528 0.37 28.88 -10.39
CA LEU A 528 1.32 28.87 -11.51
C LEU A 528 1.75 30.28 -11.95
N ASN A 529 0.90 31.28 -11.71
CA ASN A 529 1.13 32.69 -12.05
C ASN A 529 0.91 33.60 -10.83
N PRO A 530 1.74 33.52 -9.78
CA PRO A 530 1.56 34.30 -8.56
C PRO A 530 1.59 35.79 -8.87
N LEU A 531 0.79 36.57 -8.12
CA LEU A 531 0.81 38.03 -8.21
C LEU A 531 2.14 38.56 -7.70
N LYS A 532 3.03 38.94 -8.59
CA LYS A 532 4.31 39.60 -8.28
C LYS A 532 4.14 41.10 -8.40
N VAL A 533 4.48 41.83 -7.36
CA VAL A 533 4.38 43.30 -7.34
C VAL A 533 5.72 43.89 -7.01
N THR A 534 6.32 44.53 -8.00
CA THR A 534 7.56 45.31 -7.83
C THR A 534 7.24 46.80 -7.97
N VAL A 535 7.64 47.59 -6.99
CA VAL A 535 7.45 49.06 -7.01
C VAL A 535 8.67 49.74 -7.56
N TRP A 536 8.44 50.65 -8.47
CA TRP A 536 9.47 51.54 -9.04
C TRP A 536 9.16 52.98 -8.69
N TYR A 537 10.16 53.79 -8.53
CA TYR A 537 10.02 55.23 -8.37
C TYR A 537 11.01 55.99 -9.24
N THR A 538 10.70 57.24 -9.55
CA THR A 538 11.54 58.07 -10.38
C THR A 538 12.33 59.04 -9.49
N THR A 539 13.68 59.06 -9.64
CA THR A 539 14.55 60.03 -8.97
C THR A 539 15.59 60.56 -9.96
N ASP A 540 15.77 61.89 -10.02
CA ASP A 540 16.69 62.56 -10.93
C ASP A 540 16.52 62.15 -12.41
N GLY A 541 15.27 61.88 -12.83
CA GLY A 541 14.94 61.42 -14.18
C GLY A 541 15.24 59.95 -14.47
N ASN A 542 15.67 59.16 -13.48
CA ASN A 542 15.93 57.74 -13.59
C ASN A 542 14.84 56.95 -12.85
N VAL A 543 14.40 55.82 -13.43
CA VAL A 543 13.49 54.89 -12.81
C VAL A 543 14.30 53.88 -12.01
N VAL A 544 14.05 53.78 -10.72
CA VAL A 544 14.78 52.94 -9.76
C VAL A 544 13.80 51.93 -9.12
N LYS A 545 14.24 50.67 -8.97
CA LYS A 545 13.49 49.66 -8.22
C LYS A 545 13.57 50.01 -6.73
N SER A 546 12.43 49.91 -6.05
CA SER A 546 12.39 49.99 -4.59
C SER A 546 12.97 48.70 -3.99
N ASP A 547 14.25 48.72 -3.62
CA ASP A 547 14.92 47.60 -2.97
C ASP A 547 14.71 47.60 -1.43
N SER A 548 14.06 48.66 -0.91
CA SER A 548 13.78 48.80 0.51
C SER A 548 12.28 48.93 0.76
N SER A 549 11.81 48.39 1.88
CA SER A 549 10.42 48.58 2.34
C SER A 549 10.10 50.04 2.72
N THR A 550 11.11 50.94 2.71
CA THR A 550 10.97 52.37 3.08
C THR A 550 11.63 53.25 2.06
N LEU A 551 10.87 54.14 1.42
CA LEU A 551 11.35 55.20 0.57
C LEU A 551 11.60 56.47 1.39
N SER A 552 12.67 57.16 1.13
CA SER A 552 13.07 58.33 1.88
C SER A 552 13.26 59.54 0.95
N PHE A 553 12.51 60.62 1.17
CA PHE A 553 12.53 61.82 0.37
C PHE A 553 12.50 63.07 1.26
N ARG A 554 12.79 64.24 0.68
CA ARG A 554 12.70 65.52 1.39
C ARG A 554 11.33 66.13 1.23
N VAL A 555 10.91 66.90 2.18
CA VAL A 555 9.69 67.71 2.06
C VAL A 555 9.78 68.61 0.85
N GLY A 556 8.80 68.54 -0.04
CA GLY A 556 8.74 69.23 -1.31
C GLY A 556 9.15 68.37 -2.50
N ASP A 557 9.81 67.21 -2.29
CA ASP A 557 10.14 66.31 -3.39
C ASP A 557 8.86 65.64 -3.93
N THR A 558 8.88 65.39 -5.24
CA THR A 558 7.83 64.62 -5.94
C THR A 558 8.47 63.45 -6.68
N THR A 559 7.74 62.32 -6.77
CA THR A 559 8.12 61.13 -7.55
C THR A 559 6.89 60.46 -8.08
N THR A 560 7.01 59.62 -9.10
CA THR A 560 5.92 58.76 -9.56
C THR A 560 6.23 57.33 -9.16
N LEU A 561 5.28 56.68 -8.45
CA LEU A 561 5.34 55.26 -8.14
C LEU A 561 4.68 54.46 -9.27
N THR A 562 5.28 53.37 -9.65
CA THR A 562 4.72 52.43 -10.62
C THR A 562 4.84 51.02 -10.09
N ALA A 563 3.76 50.25 -10.14
CA ALA A 563 3.74 48.83 -9.77
C ALA A 563 3.77 47.98 -11.06
N THR A 564 4.70 47.01 -11.10
CA THR A 564 4.87 46.11 -12.24
C THR A 564 4.99 44.66 -11.80
N ASP A 565 4.83 43.75 -12.76
CA ASP A 565 5.25 42.35 -12.60
C ASP A 565 6.79 42.20 -12.67
N ASP A 566 7.30 40.98 -12.56
CA ASP A 566 8.73 40.69 -12.63
C ASP A 566 9.35 40.98 -14.02
N GLU A 567 8.53 41.01 -15.10
CA GLU A 567 8.94 41.35 -16.46
C GLU A 567 8.88 42.86 -16.75
N LYS A 568 8.56 43.67 -15.73
CA LYS A 568 8.40 45.12 -15.77
C LYS A 568 7.17 45.60 -16.56
N ASN A 569 6.15 44.72 -16.77
CA ASN A 569 4.91 45.16 -17.34
C ASN A 569 4.07 45.85 -16.25
N PRO A 570 3.50 47.05 -16.48
CA PRO A 570 2.62 47.69 -15.52
C PRO A 570 1.39 46.87 -15.27
N HIS A 571 1.04 46.66 -14.00
CA HIS A 571 -0.23 46.07 -13.64
C HIS A 571 -1.38 46.98 -14.05
N LYS A 572 -2.43 46.37 -14.58
CA LYS A 572 -3.70 47.05 -14.86
C LYS A 572 -4.50 47.25 -13.57
N ASN A 573 -5.31 48.29 -13.52
CA ASN A 573 -6.23 48.59 -12.41
C ASN A 573 -5.54 48.79 -11.05
N ILE A 574 -4.26 49.18 -11.03
CA ILE A 574 -3.61 49.63 -9.81
C ILE A 574 -4.00 51.07 -9.50
N THR A 575 -4.34 51.27 -8.23
CA THR A 575 -4.57 52.59 -7.64
C THR A 575 -3.77 52.70 -6.34
N TRP A 576 -3.66 53.96 -5.84
CA TRP A 576 -2.81 54.27 -4.71
C TRP A 576 -3.57 55.02 -3.61
N SER A 577 -3.19 54.84 -2.36
CA SER A 577 -3.65 55.65 -1.25
C SER A 577 -2.57 55.86 -0.19
N SER A 578 -2.63 56.98 0.51
CA SER A 578 -1.74 57.29 1.61
C SER A 578 -2.43 57.07 2.96
N SER A 579 -1.73 56.44 3.91
CA SER A 579 -2.24 56.32 5.30
C SER A 579 -2.16 57.66 6.05
N ASN A 580 -1.41 58.65 5.53
CA ASN A 580 -1.23 59.95 6.15
C ASN A 580 -0.93 61.03 5.10
N GLU A 581 -2.00 61.58 4.52
CA GLU A 581 -1.89 62.62 3.48
C GLU A 581 -1.28 63.95 3.96
N ARG A 582 -1.18 64.15 5.28
CA ARG A 582 -0.48 65.31 5.88
C ARG A 582 1.02 65.19 5.73
N VAL A 583 1.53 63.98 5.62
CA VAL A 583 2.97 63.67 5.43
C VAL A 583 3.31 63.45 3.98
N ALA A 584 2.54 62.59 3.32
CA ALA A 584 2.76 62.23 1.92
C ALA A 584 1.39 62.15 1.20
N GLN A 585 1.24 62.89 0.14
CA GLN A 585 0.08 62.86 -0.75
C GLN A 585 0.40 62.06 -2.00
N ILE A 586 -0.50 61.18 -2.42
CA ILE A 586 -0.36 60.43 -3.68
C ILE A 586 -1.62 60.58 -4.53
N ASP A 587 -1.39 60.85 -5.81
CA ASP A 587 -2.52 60.77 -6.78
C ASP A 587 -2.92 59.31 -6.97
N ARG A 588 -4.20 59.08 -6.81
CA ARG A 588 -4.77 57.76 -6.80
C ARG A 588 -4.54 56.94 -8.08
N GLU A 589 -4.60 57.62 -9.22
CA GLU A 589 -4.58 56.97 -10.55
C GLU A 589 -3.19 57.01 -11.18
N THR A 590 -2.46 58.10 -11.00
CA THR A 590 -1.16 58.27 -11.63
C THR A 590 0.00 57.78 -10.79
N GLY A 591 -0.19 57.63 -9.48
CA GLY A 591 0.90 57.28 -8.55
C GLY A 591 1.87 58.45 -8.30
N GLU A 592 1.52 59.69 -8.68
CA GLU A 592 2.33 60.87 -8.38
C GLU A 592 2.31 61.14 -6.87
N LEU A 593 3.44 61.06 -6.26
CA LEU A 593 3.67 61.16 -4.82
C LEU A 593 4.38 62.45 -4.47
N THR A 594 3.88 63.17 -3.47
CA THR A 594 4.48 64.39 -2.96
C THR A 594 4.75 64.30 -1.46
N CYS A 595 5.94 64.60 -1.00
CA CYS A 595 6.26 64.76 0.42
C CYS A 595 5.79 66.15 0.90
N VAL A 596 4.74 66.20 1.76
CA VAL A 596 4.11 67.43 2.21
C VAL A 596 4.72 67.96 3.49
N SER A 597 4.97 67.08 4.46
CA SER A 597 5.61 67.44 5.73
C SER A 597 6.50 66.34 6.26
N ALA A 598 7.41 66.70 7.19
CA ALA A 598 8.27 65.66 7.80
C ALA A 598 7.46 64.68 8.66
N GLY A 599 7.79 63.39 8.49
CA GLY A 599 7.10 62.29 9.20
C GLY A 599 7.13 61.01 8.39
N THR A 600 6.31 60.05 8.79
CA THR A 600 6.16 58.77 8.10
C THR A 600 4.74 58.57 7.60
N ALA A 601 4.60 57.92 6.45
CA ALA A 601 3.32 57.50 5.89
C ALA A 601 3.51 56.12 5.25
N GLN A 602 2.44 55.38 5.12
CA GLN A 602 2.37 54.12 4.36
C GLN A 602 1.60 54.43 3.05
N ILE A 603 2.21 54.10 1.92
CA ILE A 603 1.58 54.24 0.63
C ILE A 603 1.08 52.85 0.23
N ASN A 604 -0.24 52.66 0.24
CA ASN A 604 -0.86 51.42 -0.13
C ASN A 604 -0.98 51.28 -1.63
N ILE A 605 -0.77 50.06 -2.10
CA ILE A 605 -0.95 49.63 -3.49
C ILE A 605 -2.29 48.88 -3.52
N LEU A 606 -3.19 49.31 -4.35
CA LEU A 606 -4.55 48.75 -4.45
C LEU A 606 -4.78 48.19 -5.86
N LEU A 607 -5.21 46.94 -5.94
CA LEU A 607 -5.70 46.31 -7.17
C LEU A 607 -7.23 46.23 -7.06
N ASN A 608 -7.96 46.88 -7.95
CA ASN A 608 -9.43 46.96 -7.89
C ASN A 608 -9.95 47.35 -6.48
N ASP A 609 -9.35 48.39 -5.88
CA ASP A 609 -9.63 48.91 -4.52
C ASP A 609 -9.28 47.99 -3.34
N ARG A 610 -8.70 46.84 -3.60
CA ARG A 610 -8.17 45.94 -2.58
C ARG A 610 -6.69 46.20 -2.35
N ALA A 611 -6.28 46.38 -1.10
CA ALA A 611 -4.87 46.52 -0.74
C ALA A 611 -4.12 45.21 -1.05
N ILE A 612 -3.08 45.27 -1.89
CA ILE A 612 -2.22 44.14 -2.26
C ILE A 612 -0.79 44.31 -1.77
N GLY A 613 -0.46 45.47 -1.21
CA GLY A 613 0.87 45.74 -0.68
C GLY A 613 0.97 47.18 -0.20
N TYR A 614 2.12 47.53 0.30
CA TYR A 614 2.42 48.92 0.68
C TYR A 614 3.90 49.19 0.60
N VAL A 615 4.24 50.49 0.50
CA VAL A 615 5.60 51.01 0.64
C VAL A 615 5.61 52.00 1.81
N ASN A 616 6.55 51.81 2.74
CA ASN A 616 6.73 52.81 3.79
C ASN A 616 7.43 54.02 3.24
N MET A 617 7.01 55.19 3.69
CA MET A 617 7.51 56.47 3.24
C MET A 617 8.01 57.28 4.43
N GLU A 618 9.21 57.85 4.31
CA GLU A 618 9.76 58.77 5.29
C GLU A 618 10.11 60.11 4.61
N CYS A 619 9.48 61.16 5.08
CA CYS A 619 9.72 62.51 4.57
C CYS A 619 10.58 63.29 5.57
N HIS A 620 11.68 63.81 5.12
CA HIS A 620 12.63 64.59 5.95
C HIS A 620 12.57 66.08 5.67
N LYS A 621 12.77 66.89 6.70
CA LYS A 621 12.97 68.33 6.50
C LYS A 621 14.21 68.57 5.64
N PRO A 622 14.16 69.51 4.66
CA PRO A 622 15.35 69.87 3.94
C PRO A 622 16.43 70.38 4.91
N VAL A 623 17.66 69.96 4.69
CA VAL A 623 18.79 70.48 5.46
C VAL A 623 19.04 71.90 4.99
N THR A 624 18.68 72.86 5.81
CA THR A 624 18.83 74.30 5.47
C THR A 624 20.20 74.85 5.78
N GLY A 625 21.14 74.07 6.32
CA GLY A 625 22.55 74.43 6.51
C GLY A 625 23.33 73.26 7.08
N LEU A 626 24.46 72.96 6.50
CA LEU A 626 25.48 72.06 7.03
C LEU A 626 26.54 72.92 7.70
N TYR A 627 26.71 72.79 9.00
CA TYR A 627 27.78 73.48 9.69
C TYR A 627 28.79 72.43 10.19
N LEU A 628 30.05 72.62 9.77
CA LEU A 628 31.12 71.86 10.39
C LEU A 628 31.38 72.49 11.77
N VAL A 629 31.29 71.71 12.80
CA VAL A 629 31.56 72.10 14.18
C VAL A 629 32.84 71.41 14.61
N ASP A 630 33.92 72.17 14.81
CA ASP A 630 35.09 71.63 15.49
C ASP A 630 34.76 71.60 17.01
N GLN A 631 34.73 70.40 17.57
CA GLN A 631 34.42 70.19 18.98
C GLN A 631 35.46 70.81 19.91
N ASN A 632 36.63 71.19 19.41
CA ASN A 632 37.72 71.70 20.18
C ASN A 632 37.88 73.24 20.04
N GLU A 633 37.23 73.87 19.06
CA GLU A 633 37.28 75.33 18.91
C GLU A 633 35.97 75.95 19.45
N LYS A 634 36.20 76.97 20.32
CA LYS A 634 35.13 77.78 20.89
C LYS A 634 35.42 79.23 20.65
N ASP A 635 34.37 80.04 20.46
CA ASP A 635 34.49 81.47 20.38
C ASP A 635 34.85 82.09 21.75
N ASP A 636 35.13 83.35 21.81
CA ASP A 636 35.49 84.08 23.02
C ASP A 636 34.37 84.08 24.10
N ALA A 637 33.19 83.68 23.69
CA ALA A 637 32.03 83.52 24.58
C ALA A 637 31.81 82.03 25.05
N GLY A 638 32.68 81.11 24.58
CA GLY A 638 32.65 79.68 24.97
C GLY A 638 31.69 78.82 24.15
N ASN A 639 31.14 79.36 23.03
CA ASN A 639 30.27 78.59 22.12
C ASN A 639 31.11 77.89 21.06
N GLN A 640 30.62 76.75 20.57
CA GLN A 640 31.28 76.06 19.46
C GLN A 640 31.21 76.88 18.16
N ILE A 641 32.36 77.05 17.45
CA ILE A 641 32.43 77.76 16.19
C ILE A 641 31.82 76.88 15.10
N LYS A 642 30.91 77.48 14.30
CA LYS A 642 30.25 76.82 13.18
C LYS A 642 30.93 77.31 11.90
N TYR A 643 31.49 76.41 11.11
CA TYR A 643 32.08 76.69 9.81
C TYR A 643 31.15 76.36 8.65
#